data_f5f03a4c4621694a01d89fd1578b1db8
#
_entry.id   f5f03a4c4621694a01d89fd1578b1db8
#
_cell.length_a   1.000
_cell.length_b   1.000
_cell.length_c   1.000
_cell.angle_alpha   90.00
_cell.angle_beta   90.00
_cell.angle_gamma   90.00
#
_symmetry.space_group_name_H-M   'P 1'
#
loop_
_entity.id
_entity.type
_entity.pdbx_description
1 polymer ?
#
loop_
_entity_poly.entity_id
_entity_poly.type
_entity_poly.pdbx_seq_one_letter_code
_entity_poly.pdbx_strand_id
1 'polypeptide(L)'
;MTIINSVLIANRGEIAIRISKTLNEMGIKAYGIYSKDDSSSAHLSYCSEVFELNGTGPSAYLNIDEIISLAKSKKIKAVHPGYGFLSENHAFAASCAKNDIIFIGPNEKTLKNFGNKEKAKKLAQKLGIPICSSSGPIQKKSDILSFFNEIKKNKIILKANFGGGGRGSRIIHKKDDFSEVLSLVKEEAKSFSGSNLIFAEEVIEEARHIEVQILGDGHSCIHLFERDCSFQRSFQKFIEFCPAPNLSSQAKDKLYNYAISLCESVAYKGLGTVEFLVDKNEKIYFMEVNPRVQVEHTITEELTGIDLIRSQISVFNGKSLKDQNIKAGIVLGKRASIQARLNMESYDSKNQLVPTTGTIKEYDIVSGPGIRIDGAGKVGYLNNGLYDSLLAKVIATSEFGLGEAVRKLDFTLRMSNVSGVETNKNLIIEILRQEVPQNGSVNISTIDNNIEVYLQKLNRDTQIGVKENNKNEIPNRPLIDSALTENTIQSELVGTVIDIKVLPNKKIKQGDTVLVQESMKMHHPIKANANGFVSNFFVDIGDTVSTGSPLFEFIPEKESSQKKLKKGKSKKSKKMRGDLENLMERRKLTLDKSRLIAVKKRKKIGKRTARENIKSLIGNNDFFEYGDLVYAAQRSRRSLDDLIKNTPADGLITGLSYVNSDLFAKEQTKTAIMHYDYMVLAGTQGINNHKKLDRMIDVIRGLKVPLIFFCEGGGGRPGDVDAGDQNIAGLNIPSFHDFARLSGEVPLVGIGSGRLFAGNAALLGCCDVIIGTRDLNLGMGGPAMIEGGGLGVYKPEEVGPTSVQYPNGVIDILAVSYTHLTLPTISD
;
A
#
# COMPACT_ATOMS: atom_id res chain seq x y z
N MET A 1 35.05 25.84 21.93
CA MET A 1 34.00 24.92 21.46
C MET A 1 34.08 24.82 19.94
N THR A 2 34.08 23.62 19.38
CA THR A 2 34.13 23.43 17.93
C THR A 2 32.74 23.76 17.37
N ILE A 3 32.65 24.77 16.54
CA ILE A 3 31.38 25.16 15.87
C ILE A 3 31.07 24.09 14.82
N ILE A 4 29.88 23.51 14.85
CA ILE A 4 29.38 22.57 13.86
C ILE A 4 29.02 23.38 12.60
N ASN A 5 29.83 23.25 11.55
CA ASN A 5 29.60 23.86 10.24
C ASN A 5 29.23 22.82 9.14
N SER A 6 29.27 21.55 9.48
CA SER A 6 28.98 20.42 8.58
C SER A 6 28.46 19.22 9.35
N VAL A 7 27.44 18.58 8.83
CA VAL A 7 26.79 17.41 9.45
C VAL A 7 26.58 16.34 8.40
N LEU A 8 27.00 15.11 8.69
CA LEU A 8 26.61 13.92 7.93
C LEU A 8 25.29 13.38 8.50
N ILE A 9 24.30 13.25 7.67
CA ILE A 9 23.02 12.66 8.04
C ILE A 9 23.10 11.15 7.79
N ALA A 10 23.34 10.38 8.89
CA ALA A 10 23.45 8.93 8.82
C ALA A 10 22.04 8.28 8.80
N ASN A 11 21.24 8.68 7.84
CA ASN A 11 19.85 8.24 7.67
C ASN A 11 19.34 8.55 6.25
N ARG A 12 18.08 8.19 5.98
CA ARG A 12 17.41 8.36 4.69
C ARG A 12 15.96 8.85 4.85
N GLY A 13 15.29 9.04 3.72
CA GLY A 13 13.85 9.29 3.67
C GLY A 13 13.45 10.62 4.33
N GLU A 14 12.27 10.65 4.96
CA GLU A 14 11.67 11.88 5.45
C GLU A 14 12.49 12.54 6.57
N ILE A 15 13.10 11.75 7.46
CA ILE A 15 13.91 12.32 8.56
C ILE A 15 15.20 12.95 8.04
N ALA A 16 15.80 12.39 6.99
CA ALA A 16 16.96 13.01 6.36
C ALA A 16 16.59 14.35 5.71
N ILE A 17 15.42 14.42 5.06
CA ILE A 17 14.87 15.68 4.52
C ILE A 17 14.64 16.69 5.65
N ARG A 18 14.00 16.26 6.76
CA ARG A 18 13.71 17.11 7.92
C ARG A 18 14.97 17.71 8.52
N ILE A 19 15.99 16.88 8.72
CA ILE A 19 17.28 17.33 9.27
C ILE A 19 17.99 18.26 8.27
N SER A 20 18.02 17.92 6.98
CA SER A 20 18.63 18.75 5.94
C SER A 20 18.03 20.14 5.87
N LYS A 21 16.69 20.25 5.94
CA LYS A 21 16.01 21.56 5.95
C LYS A 21 16.53 22.44 7.10
N THR A 22 16.53 21.93 8.33
CA THR A 22 17.02 22.67 9.49
C THR A 22 18.50 23.06 9.36
N LEU A 23 19.35 22.13 8.89
CA LEU A 23 20.77 22.43 8.68
C LEU A 23 20.96 23.55 7.67
N ASN A 24 20.26 23.51 6.53
CA ASN A 24 20.30 24.55 5.51
C ASN A 24 19.84 25.91 6.06
N GLU A 25 18.76 25.97 6.83
CA GLU A 25 18.26 27.16 7.51
C GLU A 25 19.26 27.72 8.54
N MET A 26 20.06 26.85 9.16
CA MET A 26 21.13 27.25 10.10
C MET A 26 22.43 27.62 9.39
N GLY A 27 22.51 27.52 8.06
CA GLY A 27 23.73 27.76 7.30
C GLY A 27 24.81 26.68 7.50
N ILE A 28 24.39 25.46 7.90
CA ILE A 28 25.27 24.30 8.13
C ILE A 28 25.20 23.39 6.92
N LYS A 29 26.37 22.95 6.40
CA LYS A 29 26.39 22.02 5.26
C LYS A 29 25.82 20.65 5.64
N ALA A 30 24.80 20.22 4.91
CA ALA A 30 24.18 18.91 5.06
C ALA A 30 24.79 17.92 4.06
N TYR A 31 25.33 16.83 4.55
CA TYR A 31 25.85 15.73 3.76
C TYR A 31 24.93 14.51 3.90
N GLY A 32 24.54 13.92 2.76
CA GLY A 32 23.67 12.75 2.72
C GLY A 32 24.41 11.48 2.35
N ILE A 33 23.85 10.33 2.71
CA ILE A 33 24.32 9.01 2.29
C ILE A 33 23.18 8.22 1.67
N TYR A 34 23.49 7.31 0.77
CA TYR A 34 22.51 6.40 0.16
C TYR A 34 23.15 5.08 -0.23
N SER A 35 22.40 4.00 -0.19
CA SER A 35 22.78 2.69 -0.74
C SER A 35 22.48 2.67 -2.25
N LYS A 36 23.11 1.77 -2.98
CA LYS A 36 22.98 1.67 -4.44
C LYS A 36 21.53 1.60 -4.94
N ASP A 37 20.67 0.90 -4.22
CA ASP A 37 19.24 0.74 -4.53
C ASP A 37 18.38 1.93 -4.10
N ASP A 38 18.92 2.90 -3.34
CA ASP A 38 18.23 4.10 -2.86
C ASP A 38 18.65 5.39 -3.61
N SER A 39 19.33 5.26 -4.73
CA SER A 39 19.88 6.37 -5.52
C SER A 39 18.83 7.36 -6.07
N SER A 40 17.55 6.95 -6.12
CA SER A 40 16.44 7.81 -6.54
C SER A 40 15.70 8.49 -5.38
N SER A 41 16.13 8.29 -4.13
CA SER A 41 15.44 8.79 -2.94
C SER A 41 15.41 10.31 -2.87
N ALA A 42 14.27 10.87 -2.45
CA ALA A 42 14.04 12.32 -2.44
C ALA A 42 15.01 13.09 -1.54
N HIS A 43 15.51 12.49 -0.45
CA HIS A 43 16.39 13.19 0.51
C HIS A 43 17.71 13.66 -0.11
N LEU A 44 18.18 13.02 -1.19
CA LEU A 44 19.44 13.35 -1.84
C LEU A 44 19.44 14.79 -2.39
N SER A 45 18.29 15.26 -2.89
CA SER A 45 18.16 16.61 -3.44
C SER A 45 18.17 17.73 -2.38
N TYR A 46 18.04 17.38 -1.09
CA TYR A 46 18.07 18.33 0.02
C TYR A 46 19.45 18.48 0.65
N CYS A 47 20.41 17.62 0.27
CA CYS A 47 21.77 17.66 0.79
C CYS A 47 22.70 18.46 -0.12
N SER A 48 23.71 19.09 0.48
CA SER A 48 24.74 19.84 -0.25
C SER A 48 25.64 18.93 -1.08
N GLU A 49 25.90 17.72 -0.59
CA GLU A 49 26.67 16.66 -1.24
C GLU A 49 26.18 15.32 -0.74
N VAL A 50 26.20 14.28 -1.58
CA VAL A 50 25.70 12.95 -1.25
C VAL A 50 26.72 11.88 -1.62
N PHE A 51 26.73 10.77 -0.87
CA PHE A 51 27.71 9.71 -1.02
C PHE A 51 27.04 8.35 -1.08
N GLU A 52 27.44 7.53 -2.05
CA GLU A 52 27.01 6.15 -2.16
C GLU A 52 27.76 5.29 -1.13
N LEU A 53 26.99 4.46 -0.42
CA LEU A 53 27.51 3.43 0.48
C LEU A 53 27.71 2.13 -0.27
N ASN A 54 28.68 1.33 0.17
CA ASN A 54 28.85 -0.03 -0.36
C ASN A 54 27.69 -0.92 0.08
N GLY A 55 27.09 -1.62 -0.88
CA GLY A 55 25.98 -2.55 -0.64
C GLY A 55 24.61 -2.00 -0.98
N THR A 56 23.61 -2.79 -0.66
CA THR A 56 22.19 -2.52 -0.93
C THR A 56 21.35 -2.71 0.33
N GLY A 57 20.16 -2.11 0.37
CA GLY A 57 19.21 -2.27 1.46
C GLY A 57 19.67 -1.66 2.79
N PRO A 58 18.93 -1.98 3.88
CA PRO A 58 19.17 -1.44 5.21
C PRO A 58 20.57 -1.71 5.78
N SER A 59 21.22 -2.83 5.41
CA SER A 59 22.54 -3.22 5.88
C SER A 59 23.63 -2.21 5.54
N ALA A 60 23.53 -1.53 4.39
CA ALA A 60 24.48 -0.49 4.01
C ALA A 60 24.50 0.67 5.02
N TYR A 61 23.33 1.07 5.53
CA TYR A 61 23.20 2.13 6.53
C TYR A 61 23.64 1.72 7.95
N LEU A 62 23.98 0.44 8.17
CA LEU A 62 24.46 -0.08 9.46
C LEU A 62 25.98 -0.24 9.52
N ASN A 63 26.71 0.08 8.44
CA ASN A 63 28.15 -0.05 8.35
C ASN A 63 28.85 1.14 9.05
N ILE A 64 29.16 0.97 10.34
CA ILE A 64 29.79 2.00 11.18
C ILE A 64 31.13 2.45 10.59
N ASP A 65 31.99 1.51 10.21
CA ASP A 65 33.37 1.82 9.77
C ASP A 65 33.38 2.62 8.49
N GLU A 66 32.50 2.32 7.56
CA GLU A 66 32.34 3.07 6.31
C GLU A 66 31.84 4.49 6.56
N ILE A 67 30.80 4.66 7.38
CA ILE A 67 30.23 5.98 7.70
C ILE A 67 31.28 6.86 8.41
N ILE A 68 32.02 6.29 9.34
CA ILE A 68 33.09 7.02 10.04
C ILE A 68 34.26 7.39 9.09
N SER A 69 34.67 6.45 8.22
CA SER A 69 35.71 6.68 7.23
C SER A 69 35.33 7.81 6.27
N LEU A 70 34.09 7.81 5.80
CA LEU A 70 33.52 8.85 4.97
C LEU A 70 33.54 10.21 5.66
N ALA A 71 33.03 10.29 6.90
CA ALA A 71 33.01 11.54 7.66
C ALA A 71 34.42 12.11 7.87
N LYS A 72 35.43 11.25 8.11
CA LYS A 72 36.85 11.65 8.25
C LYS A 72 37.42 12.17 6.92
N SER A 73 37.23 11.42 5.82
CA SER A 73 37.77 11.78 4.51
C SER A 73 37.26 13.15 4.04
N LYS A 74 36.00 13.46 4.36
CA LYS A 74 35.34 14.73 4.02
C LYS A 74 35.47 15.81 5.10
N LYS A 75 36.21 15.53 6.20
CA LYS A 75 36.40 16.42 7.32
C LYS A 75 35.10 16.96 7.96
N ILE A 76 34.07 16.12 7.98
CA ILE A 76 32.75 16.43 8.53
C ILE A 76 32.83 16.43 10.06
N LYS A 77 32.28 17.47 10.69
CA LYS A 77 32.45 17.71 12.14
C LYS A 77 31.47 16.97 13.02
N ALA A 78 30.30 16.65 12.50
CA ALA A 78 29.25 16.02 13.28
C ALA A 78 28.45 15.02 12.43
N VAL A 79 27.82 14.06 13.11
CA VAL A 79 26.89 13.09 12.53
C VAL A 79 25.54 13.18 13.23
N HIS A 80 24.46 13.31 12.45
CA HIS A 80 23.10 13.22 12.97
C HIS A 80 22.48 11.87 12.56
N PRO A 81 22.15 10.99 13.51
CA PRO A 81 21.68 9.63 13.18
C PRO A 81 20.20 9.56 12.85
N GLY A 82 19.40 10.60 13.07
CA GLY A 82 17.95 10.59 12.93
C GLY A 82 17.28 9.61 13.90
N TYR A 83 16.41 8.75 13.37
CA TYR A 83 15.79 7.62 14.08
C TYR A 83 15.94 6.32 13.29
N GLY A 84 15.83 5.17 13.94
CA GLY A 84 16.14 3.87 13.33
C GLY A 84 17.65 3.70 13.06
N PHE A 85 18.04 2.73 12.25
CA PHE A 85 19.43 2.41 11.90
C PHE A 85 20.39 2.49 13.11
N LEU A 86 21.36 3.41 13.06
CA LEU A 86 22.41 3.57 14.09
C LEU A 86 22.06 4.59 15.18
N SER A 87 20.83 5.13 15.22
CA SER A 87 20.47 6.22 16.15
C SER A 87 20.56 5.83 17.64
N GLU A 88 20.35 4.56 17.98
CA GLU A 88 20.46 4.04 19.34
C GLU A 88 21.71 3.16 19.54
N ASN A 89 22.60 3.11 18.54
CA ASN A 89 23.79 2.26 18.58
C ASN A 89 24.90 2.91 19.39
N HIS A 90 25.15 2.38 20.59
CA HIS A 90 26.21 2.90 21.49
C HIS A 90 27.63 2.74 20.91
N ALA A 91 27.91 1.71 20.09
CA ALA A 91 29.19 1.52 19.45
C ALA A 91 29.45 2.58 18.37
N PHE A 92 28.41 3.03 17.65
CA PHE A 92 28.51 4.12 16.70
C PHE A 92 28.82 5.45 17.40
N ALA A 93 28.15 5.75 18.52
CA ALA A 93 28.46 6.96 19.30
C ALA A 93 29.89 6.92 19.87
N ALA A 94 30.36 5.76 20.35
CA ALA A 94 31.74 5.58 20.78
C ALA A 94 32.75 5.74 19.64
N SER A 95 32.45 5.20 18.45
CA SER A 95 33.29 5.33 17.26
C SER A 95 33.37 6.79 16.78
N CYS A 96 32.26 7.54 16.81
CA CYS A 96 32.26 8.98 16.54
C CYS A 96 33.21 9.71 17.52
N ALA A 97 33.05 9.49 18.82
CA ALA A 97 33.87 10.15 19.85
C ALA A 97 35.37 9.84 19.70
N LYS A 98 35.73 8.56 19.41
CA LYS A 98 37.10 8.14 19.15
C LYS A 98 37.75 8.83 17.94
N ASN A 99 36.97 9.30 17.00
CA ASN A 99 37.42 9.93 15.75
C ASN A 99 37.17 11.45 15.72
N ASP A 100 36.95 12.09 16.87
CA ASP A 100 36.70 13.54 17.01
C ASP A 100 35.50 14.04 16.18
N ILE A 101 34.50 13.16 15.99
CA ILE A 101 33.24 13.47 15.32
C ILE A 101 32.14 13.62 16.38
N ILE A 102 31.41 14.73 16.36
CA ILE A 102 30.31 14.97 17.30
C ILE A 102 29.12 14.09 16.88
N PHE A 103 28.74 13.14 17.73
CA PHE A 103 27.49 12.43 17.60
C PHE A 103 26.34 13.28 18.14
N ILE A 104 25.40 13.72 17.26
CA ILE A 104 24.25 14.56 17.65
C ILE A 104 23.18 13.67 18.28
N GLY A 105 23.39 13.30 19.54
CA GLY A 105 22.60 12.39 20.33
C GLY A 105 23.28 12.10 21.68
N PRO A 106 22.64 11.29 22.56
CA PRO A 106 23.23 10.97 23.87
C PRO A 106 24.56 10.22 23.73
N ASN A 107 25.39 10.29 24.79
CA ASN A 107 26.67 9.60 24.79
C ASN A 107 26.51 8.06 24.88
N GLU A 108 27.60 7.34 24.62
CA GLU A 108 27.69 5.88 24.68
C GLU A 108 27.05 5.29 25.94
N LYS A 109 27.36 5.84 27.11
CA LYS A 109 26.92 5.34 28.43
C LYS A 109 25.40 5.47 28.55
N THR A 110 24.84 6.58 28.14
CA THR A 110 23.39 6.84 28.15
C THR A 110 22.65 5.90 27.16
N LEU A 111 23.17 5.77 25.94
CA LEU A 111 22.63 4.83 24.94
C LEU A 111 22.66 3.38 25.44
N LYS A 112 23.78 2.95 26.07
CA LYS A 112 23.93 1.60 26.61
C LYS A 112 23.01 1.33 27.81
N ASN A 113 22.70 2.36 28.61
CA ASN A 113 21.79 2.22 29.76
C ASN A 113 20.34 2.14 29.31
N PHE A 114 19.90 3.01 28.41
CA PHE A 114 18.51 3.05 27.93
C PHE A 114 18.22 2.00 26.86
N GLY A 115 19.19 1.61 26.05
CA GLY A 115 19.06 0.50 25.10
C GLY A 115 18.90 -0.88 25.76
N ASN A 116 19.20 -1.00 27.05
CA ASN A 116 18.96 -2.22 27.84
C ASN A 116 17.72 -2.02 28.71
N LYS A 117 16.62 -2.68 28.37
CA LYS A 117 15.31 -2.53 29.05
C LYS A 117 15.38 -2.84 30.55
N GLU A 118 16.14 -3.83 30.94
CA GLU A 118 16.30 -4.18 32.36
C GLU A 118 17.01 -3.06 33.14
N LYS A 119 18.09 -2.48 32.57
CA LYS A 119 18.82 -1.36 33.20
C LYS A 119 17.94 -0.12 33.31
N ALA A 120 17.20 0.20 32.25
CA ALA A 120 16.29 1.33 32.24
C ALA A 120 15.18 1.19 33.29
N LYS A 121 14.59 -0.01 33.45
CA LYS A 121 13.59 -0.31 34.46
C LYS A 121 14.18 -0.24 35.89
N LYS A 122 15.36 -0.79 36.12
CA LYS A 122 16.05 -0.69 37.42
C LYS A 122 16.31 0.78 37.79
N LEU A 123 16.67 1.61 36.82
CA LEU A 123 16.87 3.03 37.05
C LEU A 123 15.56 3.73 37.42
N ALA A 124 14.48 3.44 36.66
CA ALA A 124 13.13 3.95 36.94
C ALA A 124 12.66 3.58 38.36
N GLN A 125 12.82 2.32 38.77
CA GLN A 125 12.48 1.85 40.10
C GLN A 125 13.24 2.58 41.20
N LYS A 126 14.58 2.81 41.03
CA LYS A 126 15.38 3.57 41.96
C LYS A 126 14.88 5.01 42.17
N LEU A 127 14.26 5.57 41.14
CA LEU A 127 13.69 6.91 41.19
C LEU A 127 12.22 6.91 41.65
N GLY A 128 11.68 5.77 42.10
CA GLY A 128 10.27 5.65 42.53
C GLY A 128 9.26 5.68 41.41
N ILE A 129 9.69 5.49 40.13
CA ILE A 129 8.80 5.47 38.97
C ILE A 129 8.18 4.07 38.86
N PRO A 130 6.86 3.93 38.83
CA PRO A 130 6.22 2.63 38.70
C PRO A 130 6.56 1.94 37.39
N ILE A 131 6.73 0.62 37.45
CA ILE A 131 6.96 -0.24 36.27
C ILE A 131 5.91 -1.37 36.25
N CYS A 132 5.69 -1.98 35.08
CA CYS A 132 4.90 -3.22 34.99
C CYS A 132 5.63 -4.37 35.71
N SER A 133 4.85 -5.26 36.36
CA SER A 133 5.39 -6.50 36.92
C SER A 133 6.10 -7.29 35.81
N SER A 134 7.31 -7.78 36.10
CA SER A 134 8.09 -8.55 35.14
C SER A 134 8.74 -9.75 35.79
N SER A 135 8.81 -10.86 35.05
CA SER A 135 9.51 -12.05 35.48
C SER A 135 11.02 -11.87 35.44
N GLY A 136 11.76 -12.80 36.08
CA GLY A 136 13.13 -13.09 35.72
C GLY A 136 13.25 -13.67 34.29
N PRO A 137 14.49 -14.01 33.84
CA PRO A 137 14.67 -14.64 32.52
C PRO A 137 13.85 -15.92 32.37
N ILE A 138 13.09 -16.03 31.31
CA ILE A 138 12.27 -17.21 30.95
C ILE A 138 13.13 -18.20 30.18
N GLN A 139 13.34 -19.39 30.77
CA GLN A 139 14.08 -20.45 30.12
C GLN A 139 13.19 -21.62 29.68
N LYS A 140 12.16 -21.93 30.46
CA LYS A 140 11.27 -23.08 30.28
C LYS A 140 9.80 -22.73 30.56
N LYS A 141 8.88 -23.59 30.12
CA LYS A 141 7.43 -23.46 30.28
C LYS A 141 6.99 -23.23 31.74
N SER A 142 7.67 -23.88 32.71
CA SER A 142 7.32 -23.69 34.11
C SER A 142 7.54 -22.28 34.62
N ASP A 143 8.49 -21.52 34.05
CA ASP A 143 8.76 -20.15 34.45
C ASP A 143 7.60 -19.24 34.03
N ILE A 144 7.03 -19.50 32.85
CA ILE A 144 5.83 -18.81 32.36
C ILE A 144 4.64 -19.07 33.28
N LEU A 145 4.40 -20.33 33.63
CA LEU A 145 3.30 -20.71 34.52
C LEU A 145 3.46 -20.11 35.92
N SER A 146 4.67 -20.08 36.45
CA SER A 146 4.97 -19.43 37.73
C SER A 146 4.60 -17.96 37.71
N PHE A 147 4.97 -17.25 36.67
CA PHE A 147 4.66 -15.85 36.52
C PHE A 147 3.16 -15.58 36.34
N PHE A 148 2.42 -16.41 35.58
CA PHE A 148 0.96 -16.32 35.55
C PHE A 148 0.29 -16.44 36.91
N ASN A 149 0.80 -17.35 37.76
CA ASN A 149 0.27 -17.57 39.12
C ASN A 149 0.63 -16.40 40.06
N GLU A 150 1.81 -15.81 39.90
CA GLU A 150 2.27 -14.66 40.69
C GLU A 150 1.38 -13.42 40.41
N ILE A 151 1.16 -13.06 39.13
CA ILE A 151 0.42 -11.87 38.80
C ILE A 151 -1.11 -12.07 38.81
N LYS A 152 -1.59 -13.31 38.95
CA LYS A 152 -3.03 -13.69 38.97
C LYS A 152 -3.84 -13.16 37.77
N LYS A 153 -3.21 -13.10 36.57
CA LYS A 153 -3.85 -12.69 35.33
C LYS A 153 -3.91 -13.83 34.31
N ASN A 154 -4.71 -13.68 33.28
CA ASN A 154 -4.91 -14.71 32.24
C ASN A 154 -4.11 -14.45 30.97
N LYS A 155 -3.45 -13.30 30.84
CA LYS A 155 -2.59 -12.94 29.71
C LYS A 155 -1.34 -12.20 30.17
N ILE A 156 -0.22 -12.48 29.49
CA ILE A 156 1.08 -11.83 29.70
C ILE A 156 1.69 -11.54 28.33
N ILE A 157 2.70 -10.69 28.29
CA ILE A 157 3.49 -10.45 27.07
C ILE A 157 4.90 -11.01 27.28
N LEU A 158 5.36 -11.87 26.37
CA LEU A 158 6.76 -12.28 26.28
C LEU A 158 7.54 -11.25 25.47
N LYS A 159 8.71 -10.85 25.92
CA LYS A 159 9.57 -9.84 25.27
C LYS A 159 11.02 -10.29 25.26
N ALA A 160 11.70 -10.06 24.12
CA ALA A 160 13.16 -10.16 24.05
C ALA A 160 13.83 -9.00 24.83
N ASN A 161 14.96 -9.24 25.46
CA ASN A 161 15.68 -8.22 26.27
C ASN A 161 16.22 -7.07 25.42
N PHE A 162 16.59 -7.34 24.18
CA PHE A 162 17.03 -6.36 23.20
C PHE A 162 16.05 -6.36 22.03
N GLY A 163 15.51 -5.24 21.67
CA GLY A 163 14.55 -5.06 20.57
C GLY A 163 13.71 -3.80 20.80
N GLY A 164 13.52 -3.01 19.74
CA GLY A 164 12.66 -1.85 19.73
C GLY A 164 11.45 -2.04 18.80
N GLY A 165 10.40 -1.23 18.96
CA GLY A 165 9.24 -1.20 18.07
C GLY A 165 8.42 -2.47 18.02
N GLY A 166 8.30 -3.22 19.14
CA GLY A 166 7.48 -4.43 19.26
C GLY A 166 8.10 -5.73 18.71
N ARG A 167 9.30 -5.70 18.15
CA ARG A 167 10.02 -6.91 17.70
C ARG A 167 10.29 -7.88 18.86
N GLY A 168 10.05 -9.16 18.64
CA GLY A 168 10.22 -10.20 19.66
C GLY A 168 9.26 -10.08 20.85
N SER A 169 8.08 -9.48 20.64
CA SER A 169 7.04 -9.35 21.66
C SER A 169 5.80 -10.11 21.22
N ARG A 170 5.27 -11.00 22.11
CA ARG A 170 4.05 -11.77 21.86
C ARG A 170 3.17 -11.86 23.08
N ILE A 171 1.89 -11.55 22.93
CA ILE A 171 0.88 -11.77 23.96
C ILE A 171 0.52 -13.26 23.97
N ILE A 172 0.53 -13.87 25.15
CA ILE A 172 0.12 -15.26 25.37
C ILE A 172 -0.95 -15.34 26.45
N HIS A 173 -1.86 -16.28 26.27
CA HIS A 173 -2.92 -16.55 27.24
C HIS A 173 -2.59 -17.82 28.05
N LYS A 174 -3.08 -17.91 29.28
CA LYS A 174 -2.81 -19.04 30.18
C LYS A 174 -3.19 -20.42 29.60
N LYS A 175 -4.12 -20.45 28.63
CA LYS A 175 -4.58 -21.65 27.93
C LYS A 175 -3.77 -22.04 26.68
N ASP A 176 -2.83 -21.20 26.24
CA ASP A 176 -2.10 -21.40 25.00
C ASP A 176 -1.01 -22.49 25.15
N ASP A 177 -0.57 -23.05 24.02
CA ASP A 177 0.64 -23.89 24.03
C ASP A 177 1.89 -23.03 24.02
N PHE A 178 2.56 -22.99 25.18
CA PHE A 178 3.71 -22.14 25.37
C PHE A 178 4.99 -22.63 24.66
N SER A 179 5.03 -23.89 24.23
CA SER A 179 6.25 -24.49 23.70
C SER A 179 6.61 -23.93 22.34
N GLU A 180 5.62 -23.80 21.46
CA GLU A 180 5.81 -23.23 20.13
C GLU A 180 6.12 -21.74 20.20
N VAL A 181 5.34 -20.98 20.97
CA VAL A 181 5.51 -19.53 21.13
C VAL A 181 6.86 -19.20 21.75
N LEU A 182 7.28 -19.95 22.79
CA LEU A 182 8.58 -19.73 23.42
C LEU A 182 9.76 -19.99 22.46
N SER A 183 9.64 -21.01 21.60
CA SER A 183 10.66 -21.30 20.58
C SER A 183 10.75 -20.18 19.57
N LEU A 184 9.62 -19.70 19.06
CA LEU A 184 9.56 -18.59 18.10
C LEU A 184 10.17 -17.31 18.67
N VAL A 185 9.78 -16.91 19.90
CA VAL A 185 10.31 -15.70 20.53
C VAL A 185 11.81 -15.82 20.83
N LYS A 186 12.31 -17.02 21.18
CA LYS A 186 13.75 -17.26 21.37
C LYS A 186 14.54 -17.14 20.08
N GLU A 187 14.01 -17.68 18.99
CA GLU A 187 14.64 -17.57 17.67
C GLU A 187 14.66 -16.11 17.20
N GLU A 188 13.55 -15.39 17.36
CA GLU A 188 13.48 -13.96 17.08
C GLU A 188 14.51 -13.17 17.91
N ALA A 189 14.58 -13.41 19.22
CA ALA A 189 15.53 -12.74 20.10
C ALA A 189 17.00 -12.99 19.69
N LYS A 190 17.32 -14.24 19.31
CA LYS A 190 18.66 -14.64 18.87
C LYS A 190 19.05 -13.95 17.56
N SER A 191 18.15 -13.85 16.60
CA SER A 191 18.41 -13.24 15.28
C SER A 191 18.71 -11.75 15.38
N PHE A 192 18.09 -11.01 16.34
CA PHE A 192 18.25 -9.57 16.47
C PHE A 192 19.38 -9.15 17.41
N SER A 193 19.62 -9.90 18.47
CA SER A 193 20.50 -9.46 19.55
C SER A 193 21.64 -10.43 19.83
N GLY A 194 21.68 -11.56 19.14
CA GLY A 194 22.59 -12.66 19.48
C GLY A 194 22.31 -13.31 20.85
N SER A 195 21.24 -12.87 21.56
CA SER A 195 20.88 -13.29 22.91
C SER A 195 19.53 -14.00 22.95
N ASN A 196 19.42 -15.11 23.69
CA ASN A 196 18.16 -15.85 23.87
C ASN A 196 17.37 -15.40 25.11
N LEU A 197 17.73 -14.26 25.72
CA LEU A 197 17.08 -13.78 26.95
C LEU A 197 15.67 -13.25 26.64
N ILE A 198 14.68 -13.88 27.23
CA ILE A 198 13.26 -13.53 27.17
C ILE A 198 12.76 -13.25 28.57
N PHE A 199 11.87 -12.26 28.69
CA PHE A 199 11.17 -11.93 29.93
C PHE A 199 9.67 -11.93 29.68
N ALA A 200 8.90 -12.21 30.71
CA ALA A 200 7.47 -12.02 30.69
C ALA A 200 7.12 -10.75 31.46
N GLU A 201 6.13 -10.02 30.95
CA GLU A 201 5.59 -8.83 31.60
C GLU A 201 4.08 -8.90 31.71
N GLU A 202 3.56 -8.24 32.74
CA GLU A 202 2.13 -8.04 32.94
C GLU A 202 1.54 -7.23 31.78
N VAL A 203 0.43 -7.68 31.24
CA VAL A 203 -0.37 -6.89 30.27
C VAL A 203 -1.26 -5.94 31.05
N ILE A 204 -1.11 -4.65 30.82
CA ILE A 204 -2.01 -3.61 31.33
C ILE A 204 -3.18 -3.49 30.35
N GLU A 205 -4.35 -3.91 30.77
CA GLU A 205 -5.56 -3.89 29.95
C GLU A 205 -6.08 -2.47 29.78
N GLU A 206 -6.66 -2.17 28.61
CA GLU A 206 -7.23 -0.85 28.27
C GLU A 206 -6.26 0.31 28.51
N ALA A 207 -4.94 0.04 28.43
CA ALA A 207 -3.93 1.07 28.63
C ALA A 207 -3.83 2.02 27.44
N ARG A 208 -3.52 3.27 27.76
CA ARG A 208 -3.10 4.27 26.78
C ARG A 208 -1.58 4.28 26.70
N HIS A 209 -1.05 4.51 25.50
CA HIS A 209 0.38 4.70 25.28
C HIS A 209 0.67 6.19 25.25
N ILE A 210 1.17 6.71 26.37
CA ILE A 210 1.50 8.12 26.54
C ILE A 210 3.00 8.28 26.61
N GLU A 211 3.54 9.27 25.92
CA GLU A 211 4.96 9.55 25.90
C GLU A 211 5.25 11.01 26.15
N VAL A 212 6.39 11.31 26.75
CA VAL A 212 6.82 12.67 27.08
C VAL A 212 8.05 13.06 26.28
N GLN A 213 7.96 14.16 25.51
CA GLN A 213 9.10 14.73 24.80
C GLN A 213 10.05 15.40 25.76
N ILE A 214 11.33 15.02 25.70
CA ILE A 214 12.42 15.58 26.51
C ILE A 214 13.44 16.27 25.61
N LEU A 215 13.98 17.37 26.10
CA LEU A 215 15.18 18.03 25.58
C LEU A 215 16.12 18.31 26.76
N GLY A 216 17.34 17.81 26.70
CA GLY A 216 18.38 18.06 27.70
C GLY A 216 19.62 18.70 27.11
N ASP A 217 20.34 19.52 27.90
CA ASP A 217 21.61 20.13 27.50
C ASP A 217 22.85 19.52 28.19
N GLY A 218 22.62 18.45 28.99
CA GLY A 218 23.63 17.79 29.79
C GLY A 218 23.75 18.33 31.22
N HIS A 219 23.05 19.41 31.55
CA HIS A 219 22.98 20.03 32.89
C HIS A 219 21.54 20.09 33.38
N SER A 220 20.61 20.40 32.52
CA SER A 220 19.20 20.47 32.81
C SER A 220 18.39 19.78 31.73
N CYS A 221 17.20 19.32 32.11
CA CYS A 221 16.21 18.73 31.23
C CYS A 221 14.87 19.42 31.34
N ILE A 222 14.18 19.58 30.24
CA ILE A 222 12.79 20.05 30.21
C ILE A 222 11.92 19.06 29.47
N HIS A 223 10.63 19.04 29.82
CA HIS A 223 9.62 18.40 29.01
C HIS A 223 9.00 19.40 28.00
N LEU A 224 8.58 18.88 26.84
CA LEU A 224 7.86 19.65 25.82
C LEU A 224 6.54 18.96 25.51
N PHE A 225 5.75 18.75 26.56
CA PHE A 225 4.46 18.09 26.63
C PHE A 225 4.48 16.57 26.33
N GLU A 226 3.33 15.99 26.55
CA GLU A 226 3.05 14.58 26.30
C GLU A 226 2.33 14.40 24.95
N ARG A 227 2.51 13.20 24.37
CA ARG A 227 1.80 12.71 23.17
C ARG A 227 1.02 11.46 23.52
N ASP A 228 -0.15 11.29 22.90
CA ASP A 228 -0.90 10.05 22.93
C ASP A 228 -0.68 9.27 21.64
N CYS A 229 -0.12 8.07 21.78
CA CYS A 229 0.21 7.17 20.68
C CYS A 229 -0.61 5.87 20.75
N SER A 230 -1.80 5.91 21.35
CA SER A 230 -2.64 4.73 21.56
C SER A 230 -3.29 4.18 20.28
N PHE A 231 -3.39 4.99 19.23
CA PHE A 231 -3.82 4.52 17.92
C PHE A 231 -2.72 3.74 17.22
N GLN A 232 -2.60 2.48 17.59
CA GLN A 232 -1.58 1.57 17.06
C GLN A 232 -2.17 0.21 16.72
N ARG A 233 -1.52 -0.50 15.81
CA ARG A 233 -1.81 -1.88 15.46
C ARG A 233 -0.53 -2.69 15.43
N SER A 234 -0.54 -3.86 16.07
CA SER A 234 0.67 -4.70 16.16
C SER A 234 1.92 -3.92 16.59
N PHE A 235 1.75 -2.99 17.55
CA PHE A 235 2.77 -2.06 18.05
C PHE A 235 3.26 -1.01 17.03
N GLN A 236 2.59 -0.83 15.91
CA GLN A 236 2.86 0.24 14.94
C GLN A 236 1.85 1.37 15.13
N LYS A 237 2.38 2.57 15.37
CA LYS A 237 1.58 3.80 15.56
C LYS A 237 1.02 4.26 14.21
N PHE A 238 -0.27 4.61 14.15
CA PHE A 238 -0.95 5.16 12.96
C PHE A 238 -1.29 6.64 13.10
N ILE A 239 -1.78 7.01 14.29
CA ILE A 239 -2.21 8.38 14.59
C ILE A 239 -1.69 8.74 15.97
N GLU A 240 -1.17 9.95 16.10
CA GLU A 240 -0.65 10.50 17.34
C GLU A 240 -1.25 11.89 17.62
N PHE A 241 -1.46 12.20 18.90
CA PHE A 241 -2.04 13.46 19.38
C PHE A 241 -1.10 14.19 20.32
N CYS A 242 -1.11 15.50 20.28
CA CYS A 242 -0.39 16.37 21.22
C CYS A 242 -1.21 17.64 21.48
N PRO A 243 -1.55 17.96 22.76
CA PRO A 243 -1.37 17.14 23.96
C PRO A 243 -2.28 15.91 23.98
N ALA A 244 -2.00 14.96 24.87
CA ALA A 244 -2.86 13.80 25.08
C ALA A 244 -4.24 14.24 25.58
N PRO A 245 -5.34 13.87 24.89
CA PRO A 245 -6.69 14.24 25.32
C PRO A 245 -7.08 13.53 26.62
N ASN A 246 -7.96 14.14 27.41
CA ASN A 246 -8.62 13.55 28.58
C ASN A 246 -7.65 12.90 29.59
N LEU A 247 -6.50 13.51 29.84
CA LEU A 247 -5.65 13.24 30.99
C LEU A 247 -5.80 14.34 32.03
N SER A 248 -5.93 13.96 33.31
CA SER A 248 -5.99 14.93 34.42
C SER A 248 -4.67 15.70 34.53
N SER A 249 -4.71 16.93 35.01
CA SER A 249 -3.51 17.73 35.29
C SER A 249 -2.56 17.00 36.22
N GLN A 250 -3.10 16.29 37.21
CA GLN A 250 -2.26 15.49 38.14
C GLN A 250 -1.52 14.35 37.46
N ALA A 251 -2.15 13.65 36.49
CA ALA A 251 -1.49 12.61 35.71
C ALA A 251 -0.38 13.20 34.83
N LYS A 252 -0.67 14.33 34.16
CA LYS A 252 0.33 15.04 33.34
C LYS A 252 1.54 15.47 34.17
N ASP A 253 1.32 16.10 35.32
CA ASP A 253 2.42 16.54 36.20
C ASP A 253 3.29 15.36 36.66
N LYS A 254 2.68 14.21 36.97
CA LYS A 254 3.43 12.99 37.32
C LYS A 254 4.26 12.48 36.13
N LEU A 255 3.67 12.43 34.92
CA LEU A 255 4.38 12.01 33.71
C LEU A 255 5.61 12.89 33.45
N TYR A 256 5.45 14.22 33.55
CA TYR A 256 6.54 15.17 33.33
C TYR A 256 7.63 15.02 34.39
N ASN A 257 7.26 14.93 35.66
CA ASN A 257 8.24 14.75 36.75
C ASN A 257 8.99 13.43 36.62
N TYR A 258 8.33 12.33 36.25
CA TYR A 258 8.99 11.05 36.01
C TYR A 258 9.97 11.13 34.84
N ALA A 259 9.57 11.73 33.72
CA ALA A 259 10.41 11.86 32.56
C ALA A 259 11.64 12.76 32.81
N ILE A 260 11.47 13.90 33.47
CA ILE A 260 12.56 14.81 33.83
C ILE A 260 13.52 14.12 34.78
N SER A 261 13.04 13.55 35.90
CA SER A 261 13.91 12.94 36.92
C SER A 261 14.74 11.78 36.35
N LEU A 262 14.14 10.99 35.45
CA LEU A 262 14.85 9.90 34.76
C LEU A 262 16.00 10.43 33.89
N CYS A 263 15.75 11.48 33.10
CA CYS A 263 16.73 12.04 32.18
C CYS A 263 17.82 12.85 32.92
N GLU A 264 17.48 13.59 33.96
CA GLU A 264 18.45 14.30 34.82
C GLU A 264 19.40 13.35 35.52
N SER A 265 18.93 12.17 35.97
CA SER A 265 19.73 11.16 36.63
C SER A 265 20.91 10.66 35.77
N VAL A 266 20.90 10.88 34.47
CA VAL A 266 21.97 10.49 33.54
C VAL A 266 22.62 11.69 32.85
N ALA A 267 22.35 12.93 33.29
CA ALA A 267 22.83 14.18 32.63
C ALA A 267 22.51 14.15 31.11
N TYR A 268 21.23 13.92 30.77
CA TYR A 268 20.80 13.68 29.40
C TYR A 268 21.12 14.87 28.48
N LYS A 269 21.66 14.58 27.29
CA LYS A 269 21.98 15.61 26.28
C LYS A 269 21.38 15.24 24.94
N GLY A 270 20.57 16.14 24.36
CA GLY A 270 19.86 15.98 23.09
C GLY A 270 18.36 15.74 23.26
N LEU A 271 17.72 15.33 22.17
CA LEU A 271 16.30 14.93 22.18
C LEU A 271 16.13 13.52 22.70
N GLY A 272 15.05 13.29 23.42
CA GLY A 272 14.64 11.98 23.87
C GLY A 272 13.14 11.93 24.14
N THR A 273 12.63 10.72 24.27
CA THR A 273 11.22 10.47 24.59
C THR A 273 11.13 9.39 25.65
N VAL A 274 10.34 9.64 26.70
CA VAL A 274 10.07 8.65 27.75
C VAL A 274 8.66 8.13 27.55
N GLU A 275 8.52 6.83 27.35
CA GLU A 275 7.24 6.16 27.07
C GLU A 275 6.66 5.51 28.31
N PHE A 276 5.33 5.64 28.46
CA PHE A 276 4.56 5.13 29.58
C PHE A 276 3.28 4.43 29.11
N LEU A 277 2.82 3.44 29.89
CA LEU A 277 1.44 2.99 29.84
C LEU A 277 0.65 3.69 30.94
N VAL A 278 -0.54 4.15 30.60
CA VAL A 278 -1.47 4.77 31.55
C VAL A 278 -2.77 3.97 31.51
N ASP A 279 -3.14 3.37 32.65
CA ASP A 279 -4.39 2.60 32.74
C ASP A 279 -5.62 3.50 32.88
N LYS A 280 -6.80 2.91 32.88
CA LYS A 280 -8.09 3.64 32.99
C LYS A 280 -8.27 4.42 34.30
N ASN A 281 -7.48 4.12 35.33
CA ASN A 281 -7.45 4.83 36.61
C ASN A 281 -6.32 5.86 36.68
N GLU A 282 -5.71 6.18 35.54
CA GLU A 282 -4.55 7.06 35.40
C GLU A 282 -3.30 6.62 36.20
N LYS A 283 -3.17 5.31 36.48
CA LYS A 283 -1.95 4.77 37.04
C LYS A 283 -0.92 4.63 35.94
N ILE A 284 0.25 5.22 36.18
CA ILE A 284 1.33 5.37 35.21
C ILE A 284 2.34 4.24 35.41
N TYR A 285 2.80 3.62 34.30
CA TYR A 285 3.82 2.59 34.29
C TYR A 285 4.88 2.94 33.26
N PHE A 286 6.12 3.04 33.66
CA PHE A 286 7.25 3.26 32.76
C PHE A 286 7.43 2.09 31.79
N MET A 287 7.63 2.38 30.51
CA MET A 287 7.94 1.39 29.47
C MET A 287 9.41 1.41 29.06
N GLU A 288 9.83 2.49 28.42
CA GLU A 288 11.19 2.63 27.87
C GLU A 288 11.54 4.10 27.62
N VAL A 289 12.80 4.34 27.33
CA VAL A 289 13.30 5.63 26.82
C VAL A 289 13.81 5.43 25.42
N ASN A 290 13.36 6.27 24.50
CA ASN A 290 13.95 6.37 23.16
C ASN A 290 14.93 7.54 23.13
N PRO A 291 16.26 7.28 23.23
CA PRO A 291 17.28 8.32 23.37
C PRO A 291 17.65 8.94 22.03
N ARG A 292 16.69 9.43 21.31
CA ARG A 292 16.77 10.01 19.96
C ARG A 292 15.53 10.83 19.62
N VAL A 293 15.51 11.45 18.44
CA VAL A 293 14.31 12.01 17.85
C VAL A 293 13.30 10.89 17.53
N GLN A 294 12.02 11.15 17.71
CA GLN A 294 10.91 10.25 17.34
C GLN A 294 10.28 10.63 16.00
N VAL A 295 9.60 9.69 15.35
CA VAL A 295 8.84 9.96 14.12
C VAL A 295 7.83 11.08 14.34
N GLU A 296 7.10 11.02 15.45
CA GLU A 296 6.02 11.92 15.86
C GLU A 296 6.48 13.22 16.55
N HIS A 297 7.80 13.55 16.52
CA HIS A 297 8.30 14.80 17.09
C HIS A 297 7.62 16.05 16.50
N THR A 298 7.16 15.95 15.27
CA THR A 298 6.54 17.03 14.50
C THR A 298 5.27 17.59 15.13
N ILE A 299 4.44 16.76 15.81
CA ILE A 299 3.25 17.28 16.51
C ILE A 299 3.61 18.11 17.74
N THR A 300 4.74 17.82 18.40
CA THR A 300 5.26 18.65 19.47
C THR A 300 5.80 19.99 18.93
N GLU A 301 6.47 19.96 17.77
CA GLU A 301 6.91 21.19 17.10
C GLU A 301 5.74 22.06 16.71
N GLU A 302 4.70 21.50 16.09
CA GLU A 302 3.49 22.23 15.73
C GLU A 302 2.72 22.77 16.93
N LEU A 303 2.70 22.02 18.04
CA LEU A 303 2.05 22.44 19.27
C LEU A 303 2.78 23.61 19.92
N THR A 304 4.10 23.52 20.03
CA THR A 304 4.94 24.44 20.82
C THR A 304 5.52 25.60 20.03
N GLY A 305 5.62 25.47 18.70
CA GLY A 305 6.34 26.41 17.84
C GLY A 305 7.88 26.27 17.94
N ILE A 306 8.39 25.23 18.61
CA ILE A 306 9.83 24.99 18.80
C ILE A 306 10.31 23.99 17.75
N ASP A 307 11.30 24.37 16.94
CA ASP A 307 12.04 23.46 16.08
C ASP A 307 12.96 22.58 16.94
N LEU A 308 12.57 21.33 17.15
CA LEU A 308 13.28 20.37 18.00
C LEU A 308 14.64 20.00 17.42
N ILE A 309 14.76 19.83 16.10
CA ILE A 309 16.02 19.51 15.43
C ILE A 309 17.02 20.68 15.56
N ARG A 310 16.58 21.90 15.34
CA ARG A 310 17.36 23.11 15.55
C ARG A 310 17.85 23.23 16.99
N SER A 311 16.94 22.95 17.93
CA SER A 311 17.24 23.02 19.36
C SER A 311 18.29 21.98 19.76
N GLN A 312 18.16 20.76 19.26
CA GLN A 312 19.15 19.70 19.47
C GLN A 312 20.51 20.09 18.91
N ILE A 313 20.59 20.52 17.65
CA ILE A 313 21.86 20.95 17.04
C ILE A 313 22.49 22.11 17.82
N SER A 314 21.68 23.07 18.30
CA SER A 314 22.13 24.21 19.11
C SER A 314 22.74 23.75 20.44
N VAL A 315 22.19 22.75 21.11
CA VAL A 315 22.79 22.13 22.32
C VAL A 315 24.16 21.55 22.03
N PHE A 316 24.35 20.89 20.88
CA PHE A 316 25.65 20.35 20.49
C PHE A 316 26.64 21.43 20.00
N ASN A 317 26.14 22.60 19.61
CA ASN A 317 26.93 23.80 19.40
C ASN A 317 27.25 24.57 20.69
N GLY A 318 26.91 24.01 21.86
CA GLY A 318 27.26 24.53 23.17
C GLY A 318 26.30 25.55 23.76
N LYS A 319 25.10 25.74 23.15
CA LYS A 319 24.04 26.57 23.70
C LYS A 319 23.25 25.78 24.75
N SER A 320 23.10 26.39 25.95
CA SER A 320 22.18 25.84 26.98
C SER A 320 20.71 26.03 26.57
N LEU A 321 19.80 25.34 27.28
CA LEU A 321 18.35 25.55 27.11
C LEU A 321 17.95 27.01 27.40
N LYS A 322 18.61 27.61 28.39
CA LYS A 322 18.42 29.04 28.77
C LYS A 322 18.84 29.98 27.61
N ASP A 323 20.00 29.72 26.97
CA ASP A 323 20.49 30.52 25.86
C ASP A 323 19.58 30.47 24.65
N GLN A 324 18.82 29.39 24.51
CA GLN A 324 17.84 29.19 23.44
C GLN A 324 16.47 29.77 23.81
N ASN A 325 16.32 30.33 25.01
CA ASN A 325 15.03 30.82 25.55
C ASN A 325 13.91 29.77 25.54
N ILE A 326 14.29 28.49 25.65
CA ILE A 326 13.31 27.39 25.71
C ILE A 326 12.95 27.18 27.18
N LYS A 327 11.67 27.37 27.50
CA LYS A 327 11.14 27.23 28.87
C LYS A 327 10.11 26.12 28.93
N ALA A 328 10.06 25.44 30.06
CA ALA A 328 8.90 24.61 30.41
C ALA A 328 7.68 25.52 30.70
N GLY A 329 6.48 24.99 30.49
CA GLY A 329 5.24 25.72 30.85
C GLY A 329 4.75 26.71 29.79
N ILE A 330 4.95 26.41 28.52
CA ILE A 330 4.30 27.14 27.41
C ILE A 330 2.77 27.07 27.59
N VAL A 331 2.09 28.21 27.51
CA VAL A 331 0.63 28.24 27.59
C VAL A 331 0.05 27.86 26.25
N LEU A 332 -0.58 26.70 26.13
CA LEU A 332 -1.11 26.17 24.89
C LEU A 332 -2.53 26.68 24.55
N GLY A 333 -3.28 27.19 25.55
CA GLY A 333 -4.70 27.49 25.38
C GLY A 333 -5.48 26.24 24.95
N LYS A 334 -6.19 26.33 23.83
CA LYS A 334 -6.91 25.19 23.22
C LYS A 334 -6.12 24.51 22.07
N ARG A 335 -4.91 24.98 21.77
CA ARG A 335 -4.09 24.48 20.65
C ARG A 335 -3.88 22.99 20.78
N ALA A 336 -4.09 22.28 19.67
CA ALA A 336 -3.88 20.84 19.59
C ALA A 336 -3.36 20.47 18.22
N SER A 337 -2.53 19.42 18.16
CA SER A 337 -1.95 18.88 16.94
C SER A 337 -2.18 17.37 16.85
N ILE A 338 -2.45 16.88 15.66
CA ILE A 338 -2.64 15.47 15.33
C ILE A 338 -1.81 15.12 14.13
N GLN A 339 -1.18 13.94 14.14
CA GLN A 339 -0.43 13.39 13.02
C GLN A 339 -1.03 12.06 12.57
N ALA A 340 -1.06 11.84 11.26
CA ALA A 340 -1.27 10.53 10.66
C ALA A 340 -0.01 10.08 9.91
N ARG A 341 0.34 8.80 10.05
CA ARG A 341 1.40 8.15 9.28
C ARG A 341 0.80 7.55 8.02
N LEU A 342 1.08 8.16 6.89
CA LEU A 342 0.72 7.61 5.58
C LEU A 342 1.78 6.61 5.16
N ASN A 343 1.44 5.33 5.22
CA ASN A 343 2.34 4.22 4.93
C ASN A 343 1.95 3.53 3.62
N MET A 344 2.95 3.02 2.89
CA MET A 344 2.77 2.16 1.71
C MET A 344 2.50 0.73 2.16
N GLU A 345 1.24 0.46 2.49
CA GLU A 345 0.77 -0.78 3.11
C GLU A 345 -0.62 -1.15 2.61
N SER A 346 -0.90 -2.45 2.55
CA SER A 346 -2.22 -3.01 2.29
C SER A 346 -2.56 -4.14 3.29
N TYR A 347 -3.66 -4.84 3.07
CA TYR A 347 -4.13 -5.91 3.94
C TYR A 347 -4.28 -7.20 3.16
N ASP A 348 -3.74 -8.29 3.70
CA ASP A 348 -3.94 -9.63 3.15
C ASP A 348 -5.33 -10.19 3.46
N SER A 349 -5.61 -11.39 2.97
CA SER A 349 -6.88 -12.10 3.20
C SER A 349 -7.17 -12.44 4.68
N LYS A 350 -6.16 -12.32 5.55
CA LYS A 350 -6.25 -12.52 7.01
C LYS A 350 -6.28 -11.19 7.76
N ASN A 351 -6.49 -10.07 7.06
CA ASN A 351 -6.45 -8.73 7.61
C ASN A 351 -5.09 -8.36 8.25
N GLN A 352 -3.99 -8.98 7.83
CA GLN A 352 -2.66 -8.61 8.29
C GLN A 352 -2.07 -7.53 7.37
N LEU A 353 -1.32 -6.60 7.98
CA LEU A 353 -0.61 -5.56 7.24
C LEU A 353 0.52 -6.18 6.42
N VAL A 354 0.57 -5.80 5.14
CA VAL A 354 1.65 -6.18 4.23
C VAL A 354 2.21 -4.94 3.54
N PRO A 355 3.54 -4.82 3.39
CA PRO A 355 4.12 -3.70 2.65
C PRO A 355 3.76 -3.81 1.18
N THR A 356 3.50 -2.68 0.55
CA THR A 356 3.24 -2.62 -0.88
C THR A 356 4.48 -2.15 -1.63
N THR A 357 4.68 -2.69 -2.82
CA THR A 357 5.76 -2.31 -3.74
C THR A 357 5.17 -1.67 -4.98
N GLY A 358 5.93 -0.85 -5.67
CA GLY A 358 5.50 -0.22 -6.90
C GLY A 358 6.15 1.14 -7.13
N THR A 359 5.88 1.73 -8.28
CA THR A 359 6.36 3.07 -8.61
C THR A 359 5.27 4.09 -8.33
N ILE A 360 5.60 5.13 -7.57
CA ILE A 360 4.66 6.22 -7.29
C ILE A 360 4.37 6.96 -8.59
N LYS A 361 3.11 6.94 -9.05
CA LYS A 361 2.64 7.61 -10.28
C LYS A 361 2.13 9.01 -10.00
N GLU A 362 1.46 9.20 -8.85
CA GLU A 362 0.98 10.49 -8.38
C GLU A 362 1.31 10.65 -6.90
N TYR A 363 1.69 11.84 -6.52
CA TYR A 363 1.96 12.22 -5.13
C TYR A 363 1.54 13.66 -4.93
N ASP A 364 0.30 13.85 -4.57
CA ASP A 364 -0.29 15.16 -4.28
C ASP A 364 -0.96 15.13 -2.91
N ILE A 365 -0.29 15.66 -1.91
CA ILE A 365 -0.82 15.79 -0.56
C ILE A 365 -1.17 17.25 -0.33
N VAL A 366 -2.46 17.50 -0.13
CA VAL A 366 -3.00 18.84 0.03
C VAL A 366 -2.44 19.50 1.28
N SER A 367 -1.98 20.73 1.14
CA SER A 367 -1.50 21.57 2.23
C SER A 367 -2.38 22.80 2.42
N GLY A 368 -2.20 23.52 3.53
CA GLY A 368 -2.95 24.73 3.86
C GLY A 368 -2.70 25.21 5.29
N PRO A 369 -3.41 26.22 5.76
CA PRO A 369 -3.22 26.77 7.11
C PRO A 369 -3.41 25.70 8.19
N GLY A 370 -2.38 25.48 9.00
CA GLY A 370 -2.36 24.46 10.05
C GLY A 370 -2.19 23.03 9.55
N ILE A 371 -1.79 22.83 8.28
CA ILE A 371 -1.39 21.54 7.71
C ILE A 371 0.09 21.56 7.40
N ARG A 372 0.81 20.59 7.94
CA ARG A 372 2.22 20.32 7.66
C ARG A 372 2.41 18.91 7.11
N ILE A 373 3.29 18.78 6.13
CA ILE A 373 3.61 17.52 5.49
C ILE A 373 5.11 17.30 5.57
N ASP A 374 5.52 16.24 6.29
CA ASP A 374 6.90 15.76 6.30
C ASP A 374 6.94 14.40 5.61
N GLY A 375 7.42 14.34 4.38
CA GLY A 375 7.38 13.15 3.55
C GLY A 375 8.59 13.01 2.63
N ALA A 376 8.78 11.79 2.14
CA ALA A 376 9.80 11.43 1.15
C ALA A 376 9.21 10.97 -0.19
N GLY A 377 7.88 11.09 -0.37
CA GLY A 377 7.21 10.72 -1.60
C GLY A 377 7.65 11.59 -2.78
N LYS A 378 7.83 10.95 -3.93
CA LYS A 378 8.22 11.60 -5.19
C LYS A 378 7.68 10.77 -6.34
N VAL A 379 7.08 11.43 -7.35
CA VAL A 379 6.66 10.76 -8.58
C VAL A 379 7.89 10.12 -9.25
N GLY A 380 7.73 8.86 -9.67
CA GLY A 380 8.80 8.05 -10.23
C GLY A 380 9.67 7.30 -9.21
N TYR A 381 9.46 7.49 -7.89
CA TYR A 381 10.15 6.71 -6.88
C TYR A 381 9.63 5.26 -6.88
N LEU A 382 10.56 4.30 -7.02
CA LEU A 382 10.27 2.86 -6.91
C LEU A 382 10.40 2.42 -5.46
N ASN A 383 9.27 2.12 -4.82
CA ASN A 383 9.28 1.44 -3.53
C ASN A 383 9.51 -0.06 -3.76
N ASN A 384 10.70 -0.52 -3.41
CA ASN A 384 11.10 -1.93 -3.50
C ASN A 384 10.76 -2.75 -2.24
N GLY A 385 10.19 -2.12 -1.22
CA GLY A 385 9.80 -2.76 0.04
C GLY A 385 10.96 -3.08 1.00
N LEU A 386 12.18 -2.66 0.70
CA LEU A 386 13.37 -2.95 1.52
C LEU A 386 13.45 -2.09 2.79
N TYR A 387 12.81 -0.93 2.77
CA TYR A 387 12.86 0.06 3.83
C TYR A 387 11.52 0.20 4.54
N ASP A 388 11.47 1.06 5.54
CA ASP A 388 10.23 1.40 6.24
C ASP A 388 9.16 1.89 5.25
N SER A 389 7.92 1.49 5.47
CA SER A 389 6.79 1.81 4.59
C SER A 389 6.33 3.26 4.67
N LEU A 390 6.87 4.06 5.60
CA LEU A 390 6.45 5.46 5.83
C LEU A 390 6.71 6.33 4.58
N LEU A 391 5.63 6.77 3.96
CA LEU A 391 5.65 7.66 2.81
C LEU A 391 5.66 9.14 3.23
N ALA A 392 4.77 9.48 4.16
CA ALA A 392 4.64 10.83 4.70
C ALA A 392 3.97 10.84 6.07
N LYS A 393 4.28 11.89 6.84
CA LYS A 393 3.52 12.31 8.01
C LYS A 393 2.65 13.49 7.59
N VAL A 394 1.35 13.38 7.81
CA VAL A 394 0.39 14.46 7.58
C VAL A 394 -0.04 14.97 8.94
N ILE A 395 0.25 16.23 9.23
CA ILE A 395 0.06 16.85 10.53
C ILE A 395 -0.97 17.97 10.40
N ALA A 396 -1.97 17.97 11.26
CA ALA A 396 -2.97 19.03 11.35
C ALA A 396 -2.94 19.68 12.73
N THR A 397 -2.93 21.01 12.76
CA THR A 397 -2.89 21.82 13.99
C THR A 397 -4.04 22.82 14.00
N SER A 398 -4.64 23.02 15.15
CA SER A 398 -5.71 24.00 15.36
C SER A 398 -5.57 24.72 16.69
N GLU A 399 -5.80 26.03 16.68
CA GLU A 399 -5.93 26.88 17.89
C GLU A 399 -7.29 26.68 18.59
N PHE A 400 -8.26 26.05 17.92
CA PHE A 400 -9.63 25.85 18.40
C PHE A 400 -9.86 24.47 19.04
N GLY A 401 -8.83 23.65 19.09
CA GLY A 401 -8.83 22.36 19.79
C GLY A 401 -8.77 21.14 18.87
N LEU A 402 -8.70 19.97 19.51
CA LEU A 402 -8.47 18.70 18.86
C LEU A 402 -9.53 18.35 17.81
N GLY A 403 -10.80 18.59 18.08
CA GLY A 403 -11.89 18.26 17.14
C GLY A 403 -11.76 18.98 15.79
N GLU A 404 -11.25 20.23 15.76
CA GLU A 404 -10.97 20.90 14.49
C GLU A 404 -9.71 20.35 13.83
N ALA A 405 -8.67 20.05 14.58
CA ALA A 405 -7.46 19.42 14.03
C ALA A 405 -7.79 18.07 13.38
N VAL A 406 -8.65 17.24 13.99
CA VAL A 406 -9.15 15.97 13.41
C VAL A 406 -9.89 16.21 12.10
N ARG A 407 -10.82 17.19 12.05
CA ARG A 407 -11.55 17.50 10.80
C ARG A 407 -10.62 18.00 9.69
N LYS A 408 -9.61 18.81 10.04
CA LYS A 408 -8.60 19.27 9.07
C LYS A 408 -7.81 18.09 8.52
N LEU A 409 -7.39 17.15 9.35
CA LEU A 409 -6.65 15.97 8.94
C LEU A 409 -7.51 15.07 8.04
N ASP A 410 -8.76 14.76 8.40
CA ASP A 410 -9.69 13.98 7.59
C ASP A 410 -9.91 14.62 6.23
N PHE A 411 -10.17 15.93 6.18
CA PHE A 411 -10.34 16.66 4.93
C PHE A 411 -9.08 16.60 4.06
N THR A 412 -7.90 16.85 4.64
CA THR A 412 -6.62 16.80 3.94
C THR A 412 -6.39 15.43 3.31
N LEU A 413 -6.56 14.36 4.08
CA LEU A 413 -6.34 12.99 3.57
C LEU A 413 -7.33 12.62 2.46
N ARG A 414 -8.59 13.03 2.56
CA ARG A 414 -9.59 12.78 1.51
C ARG A 414 -9.29 13.51 0.20
N MET A 415 -8.79 14.73 0.28
CA MET A 415 -8.45 15.54 -0.89
C MET A 415 -7.08 15.21 -1.48
N SER A 416 -6.26 14.45 -0.77
CA SER A 416 -4.92 14.06 -1.22
C SER A 416 -4.97 12.83 -2.13
N ASN A 417 -4.10 12.82 -3.16
CA ASN A 417 -3.99 11.71 -4.09
C ASN A 417 -2.59 11.11 -4.09
N VAL A 418 -2.54 9.79 -3.91
CA VAL A 418 -1.32 8.98 -4.05
C VAL A 418 -1.69 7.74 -4.86
N SER A 419 -1.03 7.53 -5.98
CA SER A 419 -1.27 6.37 -6.84
C SER A 419 0.03 5.69 -7.28
N GLY A 420 -0.09 4.45 -7.77
CA GLY A 420 1.03 3.59 -8.13
C GLY A 420 1.54 2.71 -7.00
N VAL A 421 1.16 3.01 -5.75
CA VAL A 421 1.35 2.16 -4.55
C VAL A 421 0.08 2.20 -3.73
N GLU A 422 -0.25 1.09 -3.05
CA GLU A 422 -1.33 1.10 -2.08
C GLU A 422 -0.87 1.71 -0.75
N THR A 423 -1.77 2.41 -0.07
CA THR A 423 -1.48 3.07 1.21
C THR A 423 -2.59 2.81 2.23
N ASN A 424 -2.27 3.00 3.50
CA ASN A 424 -3.23 2.91 4.60
C ASN A 424 -4.16 4.15 4.71
N LYS A 425 -4.13 5.08 3.74
CA LYS A 425 -4.88 6.35 3.74
C LYS A 425 -6.36 6.17 4.10
N ASN A 426 -7.02 5.25 3.40
CA ASN A 426 -8.46 5.04 3.56
C ASN A 426 -8.80 4.47 4.94
N LEU A 427 -7.96 3.61 5.51
CA LEU A 427 -8.13 3.13 6.87
C LEU A 427 -8.00 4.27 7.89
N ILE A 428 -7.03 5.16 7.72
CA ILE A 428 -6.86 6.32 8.59
C ILE A 428 -8.10 7.22 8.54
N ILE A 429 -8.63 7.50 7.35
CA ILE A 429 -9.86 8.28 7.16
C ILE A 429 -11.03 7.64 7.91
N GLU A 430 -11.20 6.31 7.79
CA GLU A 430 -12.28 5.60 8.50
C GLU A 430 -12.11 5.66 10.01
N ILE A 431 -10.90 5.51 10.52
CA ILE A 431 -10.61 5.67 11.96
C ILE A 431 -10.93 7.09 12.45
N LEU A 432 -10.55 8.12 11.69
CA LEU A 432 -10.77 9.53 12.07
C LEU A 432 -12.26 9.91 12.12
N ARG A 433 -13.10 9.24 11.34
CA ARG A 433 -14.55 9.46 11.32
C ARG A 433 -15.31 8.85 12.49
N GLN A 434 -14.69 7.93 13.20
CA GLN A 434 -15.30 7.38 14.42
C GLN A 434 -15.29 8.44 15.53
N GLU A 435 -16.27 8.43 16.43
CA GLU A 435 -16.35 9.37 17.57
C GLU A 435 -15.18 9.21 18.55
N VAL A 436 -14.52 8.06 18.52
CA VAL A 436 -13.44 7.65 19.43
C VAL A 436 -12.28 8.65 19.50
N PRO A 437 -11.76 9.22 18.38
CA PRO A 437 -10.67 10.20 18.45
C PRO A 437 -11.05 11.48 19.20
N GLN A 438 -12.33 11.85 19.18
CA GLN A 438 -12.82 13.09 19.79
C GLN A 438 -13.11 12.91 21.30
N ASN A 439 -13.48 11.70 21.73
CA ASN A 439 -13.90 11.40 23.09
C ASN A 439 -12.78 10.83 23.98
N GLY A 440 -11.57 10.62 23.46
CA GLY A 440 -10.39 10.17 24.21
C GLY A 440 -10.51 8.81 24.89
N SER A 441 -11.46 7.98 24.47
CA SER A 441 -11.67 6.62 25.00
C SER A 441 -10.80 5.55 24.30
N VAL A 442 -9.70 5.95 23.70
CA VAL A 442 -8.80 5.08 22.92
C VAL A 442 -7.79 4.41 23.81
N ASN A 443 -7.52 3.15 23.55
CA ASN A 443 -6.44 2.39 24.17
C ASN A 443 -5.66 1.61 23.09
N ILE A 444 -4.54 1.02 23.48
CA ILE A 444 -3.62 0.31 22.57
C ILE A 444 -4.23 -0.87 21.82
N SER A 445 -5.41 -1.37 22.26
CA SER A 445 -6.12 -2.48 21.60
C SER A 445 -7.27 -2.01 20.71
N THR A 446 -7.55 -0.73 20.67
CA THR A 446 -8.76 -0.18 20.00
C THR A 446 -8.78 -0.53 18.51
N ILE A 447 -7.66 -0.36 17.80
CA ILE A 447 -7.61 -0.67 16.37
C ILE A 447 -7.68 -2.18 16.14
N ASP A 448 -6.90 -2.98 16.86
CA ASP A 448 -6.89 -4.43 16.70
C ASP A 448 -8.28 -5.05 16.96
N ASN A 449 -9.02 -4.56 17.95
CA ASN A 449 -10.35 -5.04 18.28
C ASN A 449 -11.41 -4.66 17.23
N ASN A 450 -11.21 -3.58 16.47
CA ASN A 450 -12.20 -3.05 15.54
C ASN A 450 -11.76 -3.16 14.06
N ILE A 451 -10.61 -3.74 13.76
CA ILE A 451 -10.03 -3.74 12.41
C ILE A 451 -10.95 -4.37 11.36
N GLU A 452 -11.64 -5.47 11.70
CA GLU A 452 -12.58 -6.12 10.78
C GLU A 452 -13.74 -5.20 10.41
N VAL A 453 -14.24 -4.44 11.38
CA VAL A 453 -15.33 -3.48 11.15
C VAL A 453 -14.86 -2.35 10.23
N TYR A 454 -13.65 -1.81 10.46
CA TYR A 454 -13.08 -0.77 9.60
C TYR A 454 -12.87 -1.27 8.17
N LEU A 455 -12.27 -2.46 8.00
CA LEU A 455 -12.03 -3.04 6.67
C LEU A 455 -13.34 -3.44 5.96
N GLN A 456 -14.36 -3.92 6.68
CA GLN A 456 -15.68 -4.18 6.08
C GLN A 456 -16.34 -2.90 5.58
N LYS A 457 -16.23 -1.78 6.30
CA LYS A 457 -16.74 -0.49 5.84
C LYS A 457 -15.98 -0.01 4.61
N LEU A 458 -14.65 -0.08 4.61
CA LEU A 458 -13.83 0.25 3.43
C LEU A 458 -14.23 -0.59 2.21
N ASN A 459 -14.48 -1.89 2.38
CA ASN A 459 -14.92 -2.77 1.31
C ASN A 459 -16.35 -2.43 0.85
N ARG A 460 -17.24 -1.96 1.72
CA ARG A 460 -18.57 -1.45 1.34
C ARG A 460 -18.44 -0.11 0.59
N ASP A 461 -17.63 0.80 1.07
CA ASP A 461 -17.40 2.11 0.46
C ASP A 461 -16.63 1.98 -0.87
N THR A 462 -15.73 1.00 -1.01
CA THR A 462 -15.12 0.64 -2.30
C THR A 462 -16.08 -0.09 -3.24
N GLN A 463 -17.12 -0.75 -2.73
CA GLN A 463 -18.24 -1.24 -3.57
C GLN A 463 -19.19 -0.10 -3.98
N ILE A 464 -19.22 0.99 -3.21
CA ILE A 464 -20.06 2.18 -3.42
C ILE A 464 -19.27 3.31 -4.11
N GLY A 465 -17.98 3.43 -3.93
CA GLY A 465 -17.14 4.49 -4.49
C GLY A 465 -15.99 3.92 -5.30
N VAL A 466 -15.93 4.34 -6.55
CA VAL A 466 -14.77 4.29 -7.47
C VAL A 466 -13.64 3.35 -7.03
N LYS A 467 -13.59 2.18 -7.65
CA LYS A 467 -12.38 1.36 -7.64
C LYS A 467 -11.24 2.17 -8.24
N GLU A 468 -10.40 2.75 -7.42
CA GLU A 468 -9.04 3.04 -7.85
C GLU A 468 -8.42 1.70 -8.27
N ASN A 469 -8.28 1.50 -9.58
CA ASN A 469 -7.65 0.33 -10.15
C ASN A 469 -6.14 0.38 -9.89
N ASN A 470 -5.74 -0.04 -8.72
CA ASN A 470 -4.37 -0.45 -8.48
C ASN A 470 -4.25 -1.95 -8.77
N LYS A 471 -4.24 -2.32 -10.04
CA LYS A 471 -3.65 -3.59 -10.46
C LYS A 471 -2.17 -3.37 -10.66
N ASN A 472 -1.41 -4.03 -9.80
CA ASN A 472 0.02 -4.18 -9.86
C ASN A 472 0.48 -4.43 -11.30
N GLU A 473 1.09 -3.43 -11.92
CA GLU A 473 2.08 -3.69 -12.96
C GLU A 473 3.23 -4.38 -12.24
N ILE A 474 3.45 -5.63 -12.56
CA ILE A 474 4.68 -6.33 -12.24
C ILE A 474 5.81 -5.49 -12.85
N PRO A 475 6.75 -4.96 -12.05
CA PRO A 475 7.88 -4.22 -12.61
C PRO A 475 8.56 -5.10 -13.64
N ASN A 476 8.93 -4.53 -14.78
CA ASN A 476 9.84 -5.16 -15.71
C ASN A 476 11.06 -5.64 -14.91
N ARG A 477 11.13 -6.95 -14.69
CA ARG A 477 12.32 -7.58 -14.17
C ARG A 477 13.44 -7.36 -15.19
N PRO A 478 14.65 -7.01 -14.75
CA PRO A 478 15.80 -7.36 -15.56
C PRO A 478 15.72 -8.88 -15.73
N LEU A 479 15.66 -9.33 -16.98
CA LEU A 479 15.75 -10.73 -17.37
C LEU A 479 17.04 -11.29 -16.79
N ILE A 480 16.95 -12.00 -15.68
CA ILE A 480 17.94 -13.02 -15.35
C ILE A 480 17.45 -14.25 -16.09
N ASP A 481 18.04 -14.45 -17.28
CA ASP A 481 17.97 -15.70 -18.02
C ASP A 481 18.63 -16.81 -17.19
N SER A 482 17.82 -17.48 -16.39
CA SER A 482 18.09 -18.84 -15.94
C SER A 482 16.77 -19.57 -15.90
N ALA A 483 16.67 -20.67 -16.59
CA ALA A 483 15.50 -21.53 -16.67
C ALA A 483 15.03 -21.91 -15.26
N LEU A 484 13.98 -21.24 -14.77
CA LEU A 484 13.29 -21.63 -13.54
C LEU A 484 12.63 -22.99 -13.82
N THR A 485 12.99 -24.00 -13.03
CA THR A 485 12.36 -25.32 -13.09
C THR A 485 10.97 -25.27 -12.47
N GLU A 486 10.07 -26.21 -12.83
CA GLU A 486 8.74 -26.35 -12.20
C GLU A 486 8.82 -26.60 -10.68
N ASN A 487 10.01 -26.87 -10.16
CA ASN A 487 10.28 -27.20 -8.76
C ASN A 487 10.86 -26.01 -7.95
N THR A 488 10.94 -24.81 -8.53
CA THR A 488 11.46 -23.64 -7.83
C THR A 488 10.43 -23.01 -6.91
N ILE A 489 10.69 -22.98 -5.62
CA ILE A 489 9.88 -22.27 -4.64
C ILE A 489 10.27 -20.80 -4.65
N GLN A 490 9.28 -19.94 -4.79
CA GLN A 490 9.42 -18.49 -4.87
C GLN A 490 8.89 -17.81 -3.61
N SER A 491 9.41 -16.63 -3.31
CA SER A 491 8.91 -15.82 -2.21
C SER A 491 7.50 -15.28 -2.50
N GLU A 492 6.59 -15.42 -1.54
CA GLU A 492 5.24 -14.85 -1.58
C GLU A 492 5.23 -13.40 -1.05
N LEU A 493 6.29 -12.97 -0.35
CA LEU A 493 6.39 -11.69 0.34
C LEU A 493 7.69 -10.97 -0.02
N VAL A 494 7.69 -9.65 0.12
CA VAL A 494 8.93 -8.86 0.16
C VAL A 494 9.52 -8.97 1.56
N GLY A 495 10.81 -9.29 1.67
CA GLY A 495 11.45 -9.40 2.98
C GLY A 495 12.90 -9.84 2.90
N THR A 496 13.56 -9.94 4.03
CA THR A 496 14.96 -10.36 4.16
C THR A 496 15.02 -11.80 4.64
N VAL A 497 15.85 -12.63 4.03
CA VAL A 497 16.13 -14.00 4.49
C VAL A 497 16.99 -13.91 5.75
N ILE A 498 16.44 -14.30 6.89
CA ILE A 498 17.12 -14.16 8.19
C ILE A 498 17.70 -15.46 8.71
N ASP A 499 17.24 -16.60 8.20
CA ASP A 499 17.75 -17.92 8.59
C ASP A 499 17.43 -18.97 7.52
N ILE A 500 18.37 -19.90 7.29
CA ILE A 500 18.19 -21.08 6.44
C ILE A 500 18.36 -22.32 7.34
N LYS A 501 17.24 -23.02 7.57
CA LYS A 501 17.16 -24.14 8.55
C LYS A 501 17.63 -25.49 8.00
N VAL A 502 17.76 -25.62 6.69
CA VAL A 502 18.02 -26.89 6.02
C VAL A 502 19.28 -26.78 5.16
N LEU A 503 20.15 -27.78 5.24
CA LEU A 503 21.32 -27.88 4.36
C LEU A 503 20.89 -28.45 2.99
N PRO A 504 21.57 -28.07 1.88
CA PRO A 504 21.33 -28.63 0.55
C PRO A 504 21.43 -30.17 0.58
N ASN A 505 20.55 -30.82 -0.17
CA ASN A 505 20.46 -32.30 -0.29
C ASN A 505 20.09 -33.05 1.01
N LYS A 506 19.65 -32.36 2.06
CA LYS A 506 19.11 -32.99 3.25
C LYS A 506 17.63 -33.32 3.07
N LYS A 507 17.24 -34.54 3.47
CA LYS A 507 15.85 -34.99 3.41
C LYS A 507 15.02 -34.26 4.45
N ILE A 508 13.88 -33.69 4.03
CA ILE A 508 12.93 -32.95 4.84
C ILE A 508 11.51 -33.49 4.69
N LYS A 509 10.69 -33.30 5.69
CA LYS A 509 9.29 -33.73 5.71
C LYS A 509 8.36 -32.58 5.37
N GLN A 510 7.19 -32.92 4.89
CA GLN A 510 6.11 -31.93 4.73
C GLN A 510 5.87 -31.19 6.04
N GLY A 511 5.85 -29.85 5.99
CA GLY A 511 5.67 -28.96 7.13
C GLY A 511 6.97 -28.48 7.81
N ASP A 512 8.13 -29.11 7.50
CA ASP A 512 9.42 -28.63 8.02
C ASP A 512 9.73 -27.22 7.50
N THR A 513 10.23 -26.35 8.36
CA THR A 513 10.66 -25.01 7.96
C THR A 513 11.98 -25.09 7.20
N VAL A 514 12.03 -24.60 5.99
CA VAL A 514 13.22 -24.60 5.12
C VAL A 514 14.06 -23.35 5.33
N LEU A 515 13.42 -22.19 5.30
CA LEU A 515 14.06 -20.92 5.62
C LEU A 515 13.05 -19.97 6.31
N VAL A 516 13.57 -18.92 6.93
CA VAL A 516 12.74 -17.88 7.57
C VAL A 516 13.02 -16.54 6.92
N GLN A 517 11.96 -15.87 6.51
CA GLN A 517 11.99 -14.54 5.90
C GLN A 517 11.40 -13.52 6.87
N GLU A 518 12.05 -12.37 7.07
CA GLU A 518 11.50 -11.25 7.82
C GLU A 518 10.83 -10.27 6.87
N SER A 519 9.56 -9.93 7.15
CA SER A 519 8.84 -8.85 6.49
C SER A 519 8.11 -8.03 7.55
N MET A 520 8.21 -6.71 7.47
CA MET A 520 7.57 -5.78 8.43
C MET A 520 7.79 -6.13 9.91
N LYS A 521 9.01 -6.48 10.26
CA LYS A 521 9.38 -6.89 11.62
C LYS A 521 8.73 -8.20 12.10
N MET A 522 8.11 -8.97 11.21
CA MET A 522 7.54 -10.28 11.48
C MET A 522 8.29 -11.37 10.73
N HIS A 523 8.41 -12.54 11.35
CA HIS A 523 9.07 -13.70 10.78
C HIS A 523 8.07 -14.61 10.08
N HIS A 524 8.35 -14.92 8.83
CA HIS A 524 7.53 -15.79 7.99
C HIS A 524 8.33 -17.06 7.66
N PRO A 525 8.02 -18.20 8.32
CA PRO A 525 8.66 -19.47 8.00
C PRO A 525 8.15 -20.01 6.66
N ILE A 526 9.04 -20.24 5.72
CA ILE A 526 8.76 -20.93 4.46
C ILE A 526 8.91 -22.42 4.70
N LYS A 527 7.79 -23.16 4.58
CA LYS A 527 7.71 -24.57 4.92
C LYS A 527 7.71 -25.45 3.66
N ALA A 528 8.25 -26.67 3.80
CA ALA A 528 8.17 -27.68 2.74
C ALA A 528 6.72 -28.11 2.50
N ASN A 529 6.27 -28.12 1.25
CA ASN A 529 4.92 -28.51 0.84
C ASN A 529 4.70 -30.02 0.68
N ALA A 530 5.79 -30.80 0.67
CA ALA A 530 5.80 -32.27 0.56
C ALA A 530 7.06 -32.85 1.20
N ASN A 531 7.15 -34.19 1.30
CA ASN A 531 8.40 -34.86 1.65
C ASN A 531 9.37 -34.80 0.44
N GLY A 532 10.63 -34.51 0.68
CA GLY A 532 11.60 -34.34 -0.40
C GLY A 532 12.93 -33.81 0.11
N PHE A 533 13.67 -33.11 -0.75
CA PHE A 533 14.93 -32.45 -0.38
C PHE A 533 15.10 -31.14 -1.19
N VAL A 534 15.84 -30.20 -0.61
CA VAL A 534 16.23 -28.95 -1.26
C VAL A 534 17.52 -29.23 -2.05
N SER A 535 17.48 -29.04 -3.38
CA SER A 535 18.67 -29.26 -4.23
C SER A 535 19.62 -28.08 -4.19
N ASN A 536 19.05 -26.86 -4.23
CA ASN A 536 19.84 -25.64 -4.27
C ASN A 536 19.10 -24.49 -3.60
N PHE A 537 19.85 -23.56 -3.01
CA PHE A 537 19.32 -22.26 -2.57
C PHE A 537 19.76 -21.18 -3.55
N PHE A 538 18.85 -20.27 -3.88
CA PHE A 538 19.09 -19.09 -4.73
C PHE A 538 19.32 -17.82 -3.91
N VAL A 539 19.31 -17.96 -2.57
CA VAL A 539 19.41 -16.87 -1.60
C VAL A 539 20.33 -17.27 -0.43
N ASP A 540 21.01 -16.29 0.13
CA ASP A 540 21.80 -16.40 1.34
C ASP A 540 21.14 -15.65 2.52
N ILE A 541 21.61 -15.94 3.75
CA ILE A 541 21.15 -15.20 4.94
C ILE A 541 21.61 -13.75 4.83
N GLY A 542 20.67 -12.82 4.93
CA GLY A 542 20.85 -11.38 4.72
C GLY A 542 20.35 -10.89 3.37
N ASP A 543 20.03 -11.78 2.43
CA ASP A 543 19.49 -11.38 1.13
C ASP A 543 18.06 -10.85 1.28
N THR A 544 17.79 -9.77 0.58
CA THR A 544 16.43 -9.23 0.47
C THR A 544 15.80 -9.68 -0.83
N VAL A 545 14.62 -10.25 -0.72
CA VAL A 545 13.88 -10.84 -1.83
C VAL A 545 12.53 -10.14 -2.01
N SER A 546 12.11 -10.03 -3.27
CA SER A 546 10.79 -9.52 -3.65
C SER A 546 9.82 -10.66 -3.87
N THR A 547 8.53 -10.38 -3.88
CA THR A 547 7.50 -11.36 -4.28
C THR A 547 7.84 -11.95 -5.64
N GLY A 548 7.84 -13.29 -5.72
CA GLY A 548 8.21 -14.03 -6.92
C GLY A 548 9.71 -14.24 -7.11
N SER A 549 10.61 -13.75 -6.23
CA SER A 549 12.04 -14.11 -6.27
C SER A 549 12.23 -15.59 -5.98
N PRO A 550 13.12 -16.31 -6.71
CA PRO A 550 13.41 -17.70 -6.41
C PRO A 550 14.13 -17.81 -5.05
N LEU A 551 13.67 -18.72 -4.20
CA LEU A 551 14.26 -18.97 -2.88
C LEU A 551 15.11 -20.22 -2.87
N PHE A 552 14.54 -21.33 -3.32
CA PHE A 552 15.23 -22.60 -3.39
C PHE A 552 14.53 -23.54 -4.39
N GLU A 553 15.26 -24.53 -4.84
CA GLU A 553 14.75 -25.63 -5.66
C GLU A 553 14.40 -26.81 -4.77
N PHE A 554 13.14 -27.26 -4.83
CA PHE A 554 12.61 -28.35 -4.00
C PHE A 554 12.27 -29.55 -4.87
N ILE A 555 12.89 -30.71 -4.60
CA ILE A 555 12.62 -31.96 -5.30
C ILE A 555 11.77 -32.88 -4.43
N PRO A 556 10.48 -33.04 -4.76
CA PRO A 556 9.61 -33.93 -4.00
C PRO A 556 10.01 -35.42 -4.18
N GLU A 557 9.95 -36.18 -3.11
CA GLU A 557 10.18 -37.62 -3.13
C GLU A 557 9.04 -38.31 -3.89
N LYS A 558 9.34 -39.04 -4.96
CA LYS A 558 8.34 -39.85 -5.65
C LYS A 558 7.87 -40.95 -4.67
N GLU A 559 6.63 -40.89 -4.25
CA GLU A 559 6.02 -41.99 -3.49
C GLU A 559 6.16 -43.28 -4.27
N SER A 560 6.96 -44.21 -3.73
CA SER A 560 6.99 -45.58 -4.20
C SER A 560 5.69 -46.26 -3.77
N SER A 561 4.73 -46.24 -4.65
CA SER A 561 3.50 -46.98 -4.49
C SER A 561 3.74 -48.52 -4.56
N GLN A 562 4.00 -49.11 -3.40
CA GLN A 562 3.79 -50.55 -3.23
C GLN A 562 2.63 -50.78 -2.27
N LYS A 563 1.40 -50.68 -2.78
CA LYS A 563 0.26 -51.52 -2.36
C LYS A 563 -0.49 -51.87 -3.63
N LYS A 564 -0.25 -53.12 -4.08
CA LYS A 564 -1.05 -53.82 -5.11
C LYS A 564 -2.49 -53.86 -4.64
N LEU A 565 -3.36 -53.03 -5.18
CA LEU A 565 -4.79 -53.26 -5.21
C LEU A 565 -5.15 -53.67 -6.63
N LYS A 566 -5.88 -54.79 -6.69
CA LYS A 566 -6.29 -55.53 -7.87
C LYS A 566 -6.83 -54.63 -8.99
N LYS A 567 -6.32 -54.84 -10.20
CA LYS A 567 -6.80 -54.20 -11.43
C LYS A 567 -8.26 -54.61 -11.70
N GLY A 568 -9.20 -53.76 -11.34
CA GLY A 568 -10.49 -53.70 -12.01
C GLY A 568 -10.32 -52.79 -13.23
N LYS A 569 -10.50 -53.32 -14.43
CA LYS A 569 -10.55 -52.52 -15.66
C LYS A 569 -11.76 -51.58 -15.61
N SER A 570 -11.64 -50.35 -15.17
CA SER A 570 -12.59 -49.30 -15.45
C SER A 570 -12.00 -48.41 -16.54
N LYS A 571 -12.66 -48.30 -17.64
CA LYS A 571 -12.44 -47.27 -18.66
C LYS A 571 -12.57 -45.90 -17.95
N LYS A 572 -11.45 -45.26 -17.60
CA LYS A 572 -11.46 -43.87 -17.17
C LYS A 572 -11.77 -43.01 -18.38
N SER A 573 -13.06 -42.70 -18.61
CA SER A 573 -13.42 -41.46 -19.28
C SER A 573 -12.83 -40.32 -18.45
N LYS A 574 -12.03 -39.44 -19.04
CA LYS A 574 -11.57 -38.18 -18.39
C LYS A 574 -12.82 -37.32 -18.17
N LYS A 575 -13.53 -37.51 -17.08
CA LYS A 575 -14.65 -36.65 -16.70
C LYS A 575 -14.07 -35.29 -16.35
N MET A 576 -14.46 -34.29 -17.11
CA MET A 576 -14.06 -32.88 -16.85
C MET A 576 -14.59 -32.48 -15.47
N ARG A 577 -13.90 -31.56 -14.78
CA ARG A 577 -14.41 -31.01 -13.52
C ARG A 577 -15.73 -30.27 -13.76
N GLY A 578 -16.71 -30.43 -12.86
CA GLY A 578 -18.06 -29.90 -13.04
C GLY A 578 -18.09 -28.36 -13.12
N ASP A 579 -17.22 -27.66 -12.41
CA ASP A 579 -17.10 -26.22 -12.47
C ASP A 579 -16.55 -25.74 -13.83
N LEU A 580 -15.58 -26.45 -14.41
CA LEU A 580 -15.06 -26.18 -15.74
C LEU A 580 -16.11 -26.48 -16.83
N GLU A 581 -16.87 -27.57 -16.67
CA GLU A 581 -17.96 -27.90 -17.57
C GLU A 581 -19.05 -26.82 -17.58
N ASN A 582 -19.47 -26.36 -16.40
CA ASN A 582 -20.41 -25.25 -16.24
C ASN A 582 -19.89 -23.95 -16.88
N LEU A 583 -18.61 -23.62 -16.70
CA LEU A 583 -18.00 -22.46 -17.33
C LEU A 583 -18.05 -22.55 -18.86
N MET A 584 -17.68 -23.71 -19.40
CA MET A 584 -17.71 -23.93 -20.85
C MET A 584 -19.13 -23.91 -21.42
N GLU A 585 -20.12 -24.42 -20.69
CA GLU A 585 -21.51 -24.29 -21.08
C GLU A 585 -21.99 -22.85 -21.10
N ARG A 586 -21.68 -22.06 -20.08
CA ARG A 586 -22.00 -20.62 -20.07
C ARG A 586 -21.34 -19.89 -21.24
N ARG A 587 -20.07 -20.18 -21.56
CA ARG A 587 -19.37 -19.62 -22.73
C ARG A 587 -20.04 -20.00 -24.06
N LYS A 588 -20.53 -21.22 -24.20
CA LYS A 588 -21.29 -21.61 -25.40
C LYS A 588 -22.55 -20.76 -25.60
N LEU A 589 -23.24 -20.35 -24.53
CA LEU A 589 -24.43 -19.51 -24.62
C LEU A 589 -24.15 -18.10 -25.17
N THR A 590 -22.92 -17.59 -25.08
CA THR A 590 -22.54 -16.28 -25.61
C THR A 590 -22.30 -16.29 -27.12
N LEU A 591 -22.22 -17.47 -27.74
CA LEU A 591 -21.91 -17.61 -29.17
C LEU A 591 -23.18 -17.57 -30.03
N ASP A 592 -23.02 -17.15 -31.28
CA ASP A 592 -24.10 -17.05 -32.26
C ASP A 592 -24.85 -18.38 -32.49
N LYS A 593 -24.14 -19.52 -32.38
CA LYS A 593 -24.77 -20.87 -32.48
C LYS A 593 -25.85 -21.14 -31.45
N SER A 594 -25.82 -20.52 -30.32
CA SER A 594 -26.82 -20.64 -29.25
C SER A 594 -27.97 -19.62 -29.37
N ARG A 595 -27.86 -18.67 -30.30
CA ARG A 595 -28.78 -17.52 -30.47
C ARG A 595 -29.47 -17.49 -31.86
N LEU A 596 -29.79 -18.64 -32.41
CA LEU A 596 -30.24 -18.81 -33.78
C LEU A 596 -31.41 -17.91 -34.19
N ILE A 597 -32.37 -17.64 -33.29
CA ILE A 597 -33.51 -16.78 -33.57
C ILE A 597 -33.06 -15.32 -33.81
N ALA A 598 -32.20 -14.80 -32.92
CA ALA A 598 -31.65 -13.43 -33.03
C ALA A 598 -30.78 -13.30 -34.29
N VAL A 599 -29.94 -14.28 -34.55
CA VAL A 599 -29.10 -14.33 -35.75
C VAL A 599 -29.94 -14.37 -37.03
N LYS A 600 -31.01 -15.19 -37.09
CA LYS A 600 -31.92 -15.23 -38.25
C LYS A 600 -32.60 -13.86 -38.47
N LYS A 601 -33.07 -13.20 -37.42
CA LYS A 601 -33.62 -11.83 -37.52
C LYS A 601 -32.60 -10.82 -38.05
N ARG A 602 -31.35 -10.89 -37.57
CA ARG A 602 -30.27 -10.03 -38.02
C ARG A 602 -29.94 -10.23 -39.50
N LYS A 603 -29.85 -11.49 -39.93
CA LYS A 603 -29.58 -11.86 -41.30
C LYS A 603 -30.70 -11.47 -42.27
N LYS A 604 -31.98 -11.51 -41.82
CA LYS A 604 -33.11 -11.10 -42.63
C LYS A 604 -33.05 -9.63 -43.07
N ILE A 605 -32.38 -8.78 -42.28
CA ILE A 605 -32.18 -7.34 -42.63
C ILE A 605 -30.80 -7.10 -43.27
N GLY A 606 -30.18 -8.13 -43.82
CA GLY A 606 -28.89 -8.03 -44.56
C GLY A 606 -27.67 -7.71 -43.69
N LYS A 607 -27.78 -7.81 -42.34
CA LYS A 607 -26.68 -7.44 -41.43
C LYS A 607 -25.90 -8.65 -40.90
N ARG A 608 -24.61 -8.51 -40.72
CA ARG A 608 -23.71 -9.45 -40.05
C ARG A 608 -23.86 -9.36 -38.52
N THR A 609 -23.54 -10.43 -37.82
CA THR A 609 -23.44 -10.39 -36.36
C THR A 609 -22.15 -9.71 -35.93
N ALA A 610 -22.09 -9.27 -34.66
CA ALA A 610 -20.88 -8.70 -34.08
C ALA A 610 -19.70 -9.68 -34.15
N ARG A 611 -19.93 -10.96 -33.86
CA ARG A 611 -18.92 -12.00 -33.91
C ARG A 611 -18.45 -12.31 -35.34
N GLU A 612 -19.32 -12.21 -36.32
CA GLU A 612 -18.94 -12.35 -37.73
C GLU A 612 -18.06 -11.19 -38.20
N ASN A 613 -18.33 -9.95 -37.76
CA ASN A 613 -17.49 -8.80 -38.06
C ASN A 613 -16.11 -8.95 -37.42
N ILE A 614 -16.06 -9.29 -36.13
CA ILE A 614 -14.77 -9.54 -35.43
C ILE A 614 -13.99 -10.64 -36.14
N LYS A 615 -14.60 -11.78 -36.45
CA LYS A 615 -13.94 -12.90 -37.14
C LYS A 615 -13.40 -12.51 -38.51
N SER A 616 -14.14 -11.69 -39.25
CA SER A 616 -13.69 -11.18 -40.54
C SER A 616 -12.48 -10.24 -40.41
N LEU A 617 -12.47 -9.39 -39.38
CA LEU A 617 -11.38 -8.45 -39.12
C LEU A 617 -10.08 -9.16 -38.71
N ILE A 618 -10.16 -10.15 -37.83
CA ILE A 618 -8.96 -10.82 -37.28
C ILE A 618 -8.47 -12.01 -38.14
N GLY A 619 -9.25 -12.44 -39.10
CA GLY A 619 -8.89 -13.59 -39.95
C GLY A 619 -8.71 -14.88 -39.18
N ASN A 620 -7.51 -15.47 -39.25
CA ASN A 620 -7.15 -16.71 -38.57
C ASN A 620 -6.60 -16.51 -37.14
N ASN A 621 -6.43 -15.26 -36.70
CA ASN A 621 -5.94 -14.99 -35.36
C ASN A 621 -6.99 -15.32 -34.29
N ASP A 622 -6.49 -15.60 -33.08
CA ASP A 622 -7.33 -15.83 -31.90
C ASP A 622 -7.86 -14.50 -31.36
N PHE A 623 -9.08 -14.53 -30.81
CA PHE A 623 -9.68 -13.43 -30.11
C PHE A 623 -9.71 -13.68 -28.62
N PHE A 624 -8.94 -12.93 -27.89
CA PHE A 624 -8.92 -13.00 -26.44
C PHE A 624 -10.02 -12.08 -25.86
N GLU A 625 -11.22 -12.66 -25.61
CA GLU A 625 -12.39 -11.92 -25.19
C GLU A 625 -12.37 -11.64 -23.68
N TYR A 626 -12.63 -10.39 -23.27
CA TYR A 626 -12.80 -9.96 -21.88
C TYR A 626 -14.27 -9.82 -21.53
N GLY A 627 -14.68 -10.36 -20.35
CA GLY A 627 -16.03 -10.20 -19.81
C GLY A 627 -17.14 -10.83 -20.64
N ASP A 628 -16.87 -11.96 -21.28
CA ASP A 628 -17.84 -12.72 -22.08
C ASP A 628 -19.05 -13.23 -21.27
N LEU A 629 -18.89 -13.44 -19.96
CA LEU A 629 -19.94 -13.94 -19.06
C LEU A 629 -20.78 -12.86 -18.37
N VAL A 630 -20.52 -11.58 -18.67
CA VAL A 630 -21.30 -10.45 -18.16
C VAL A 630 -22.71 -10.47 -18.78
N TYR A 631 -23.72 -10.09 -18.02
CA TYR A 631 -25.13 -9.96 -18.42
C TYR A 631 -25.70 -8.63 -17.94
N ALA A 632 -26.87 -8.23 -18.45
CA ALA A 632 -27.50 -6.95 -18.13
C ALA A 632 -27.92 -6.85 -16.65
N ALA A 633 -27.81 -5.65 -16.07
CA ALA A 633 -28.12 -5.35 -14.67
C ALA A 633 -29.65 -5.25 -14.43
N GLN A 634 -30.38 -6.34 -14.70
CA GLN A 634 -31.85 -6.41 -14.65
C GLN A 634 -32.36 -7.55 -13.77
N ARG A 635 -31.62 -7.99 -12.76
CA ARG A 635 -32.00 -9.14 -11.90
C ARG A 635 -33.28 -8.91 -11.10
N SER A 636 -33.61 -7.69 -10.81
CA SER A 636 -34.87 -7.31 -10.16
C SER A 636 -36.11 -7.47 -11.07
N ARG A 637 -35.90 -7.56 -12.41
CA ARG A 637 -36.98 -7.69 -13.40
C ARG A 637 -36.98 -9.02 -14.14
N ARG A 638 -35.85 -9.71 -14.23
CA ARG A 638 -35.66 -10.91 -15.06
C ARG A 638 -34.91 -11.98 -14.28
N SER A 639 -35.20 -13.23 -14.54
CA SER A 639 -34.45 -14.33 -13.93
C SER A 639 -32.98 -14.35 -14.41
N LEU A 640 -32.10 -14.89 -13.60
CA LEU A 640 -30.67 -15.01 -13.94
C LEU A 640 -30.47 -15.84 -15.23
N ASP A 641 -31.19 -16.94 -15.38
CA ASP A 641 -31.13 -17.82 -16.56
C ASP A 641 -31.55 -17.10 -17.84
N ASP A 642 -32.60 -16.29 -17.75
CA ASP A 642 -33.06 -15.47 -18.86
C ASP A 642 -32.01 -14.40 -19.25
N LEU A 643 -31.38 -13.73 -18.25
CA LEU A 643 -30.34 -12.74 -18.50
C LEU A 643 -29.08 -13.38 -19.12
N ILE A 644 -28.64 -14.52 -18.61
CA ILE A 644 -27.48 -15.26 -19.15
C ILE A 644 -27.72 -15.63 -20.62
N LYS A 645 -28.91 -16.07 -20.94
CA LYS A 645 -29.29 -16.56 -22.29
C LYS A 645 -29.50 -15.40 -23.29
N ASN A 646 -30.14 -14.33 -22.86
CA ASN A 646 -30.66 -13.30 -23.77
C ASN A 646 -29.86 -11.96 -23.71
N THR A 647 -28.92 -11.80 -22.74
CA THR A 647 -28.09 -10.61 -22.63
C THR A 647 -26.59 -10.93 -22.52
N PRO A 648 -26.06 -11.82 -23.38
CA PRO A 648 -24.64 -12.22 -23.29
C PRO A 648 -23.72 -11.02 -23.51
N ALA A 649 -22.61 -11.02 -22.77
CA ALA A 649 -21.59 -9.96 -22.78
C ALA A 649 -22.17 -8.54 -22.50
N ASP A 650 -23.40 -8.46 -21.97
CA ASP A 650 -24.20 -7.24 -21.82
C ASP A 650 -24.24 -6.35 -23.09
N GLY A 651 -24.24 -7.01 -24.26
CA GLY A 651 -24.31 -6.32 -25.55
C GLY A 651 -23.06 -5.61 -26.00
N LEU A 652 -21.92 -5.78 -25.33
CA LEU A 652 -20.63 -5.24 -25.75
C LEU A 652 -19.58 -6.34 -25.76
N ILE A 653 -19.05 -6.71 -26.91
CA ILE A 653 -17.95 -7.67 -27.05
C ILE A 653 -16.64 -6.89 -27.03
N THR A 654 -15.71 -7.24 -26.15
CA THR A 654 -14.42 -6.56 -25.97
C THR A 654 -13.30 -7.59 -25.90
N GLY A 655 -12.15 -7.30 -26.47
CA GLY A 655 -11.00 -8.20 -26.44
C GLY A 655 -9.79 -7.70 -27.18
N LEU A 656 -8.77 -8.54 -27.21
CA LEU A 656 -7.54 -8.32 -27.93
C LEU A 656 -7.36 -9.36 -29.05
N SER A 657 -6.78 -8.93 -30.15
CA SER A 657 -6.36 -9.81 -31.26
C SER A 657 -5.21 -9.18 -32.03
N TYR A 658 -4.84 -9.80 -33.10
CA TYR A 658 -3.90 -9.28 -34.09
C TYR A 658 -4.65 -8.97 -35.38
N VAL A 659 -4.46 -7.77 -35.92
CA VAL A 659 -5.11 -7.31 -37.17
C VAL A 659 -4.02 -7.03 -38.19
N ASN A 660 -4.17 -7.56 -39.41
CA ASN A 660 -3.19 -7.47 -40.48
C ASN A 660 -1.82 -8.13 -40.15
N SER A 661 -1.84 -9.21 -39.35
CA SER A 661 -0.61 -9.92 -38.95
C SER A 661 0.12 -10.68 -40.08
N ASP A 662 -0.51 -10.76 -41.22
CA ASP A 662 0.07 -11.27 -42.48
C ASP A 662 0.81 -10.19 -43.29
N LEU A 663 0.56 -8.91 -42.99
CA LEU A 663 1.15 -7.77 -43.67
C LEU A 663 2.24 -7.06 -42.88
N PHE A 664 2.20 -7.16 -41.54
CA PHE A 664 3.08 -6.46 -40.60
C PHE A 664 3.65 -7.40 -39.54
N ALA A 665 4.72 -7.01 -38.88
CA ALA A 665 5.28 -7.74 -37.75
C ALA A 665 4.25 -7.93 -36.63
N LYS A 666 4.17 -9.13 -36.06
CA LYS A 666 3.12 -9.53 -35.09
C LYS A 666 3.03 -8.57 -33.91
N GLU A 667 4.16 -8.08 -33.42
CA GLU A 667 4.26 -7.13 -32.29
C GLU A 667 3.55 -5.80 -32.60
N GLN A 668 3.53 -5.37 -33.87
CA GLN A 668 2.92 -4.13 -34.32
C GLN A 668 1.43 -4.27 -34.64
N THR A 669 0.89 -5.48 -34.70
CA THR A 669 -0.48 -5.78 -35.12
C THR A 669 -1.43 -6.09 -33.97
N LYS A 670 -0.95 -6.05 -32.72
CA LYS A 670 -1.78 -6.25 -31.54
C LYS A 670 -2.77 -5.10 -31.40
N THR A 671 -4.05 -5.41 -31.42
CA THR A 671 -5.14 -4.43 -31.51
C THR A 671 -6.24 -4.77 -30.52
N ALA A 672 -6.77 -3.75 -29.86
CA ALA A 672 -7.98 -3.86 -29.07
C ALA A 672 -9.22 -3.76 -30.00
N ILE A 673 -10.21 -4.59 -29.76
CA ILE A 673 -11.44 -4.62 -30.54
C ILE A 673 -12.61 -4.53 -29.58
N MET A 674 -13.51 -3.59 -29.84
CA MET A 674 -14.80 -3.47 -29.17
C MET A 674 -15.92 -3.45 -30.22
N HIS A 675 -17.01 -4.13 -29.93
CA HIS A 675 -18.17 -4.24 -30.83
C HIS A 675 -19.50 -4.28 -30.06
N TYR A 676 -20.36 -3.32 -30.27
CA TYR A 676 -21.74 -3.39 -29.77
C TYR A 676 -22.53 -4.47 -30.50
N ASP A 677 -23.14 -5.39 -29.77
CA ASP A 677 -24.04 -6.42 -30.33
C ASP A 677 -25.47 -5.93 -30.34
N TYR A 678 -25.92 -5.45 -31.47
CA TYR A 678 -27.29 -4.95 -31.67
C TYR A 678 -28.37 -5.99 -31.33
N MET A 679 -28.03 -7.30 -31.36
CA MET A 679 -28.98 -8.38 -31.02
C MET A 679 -29.25 -8.44 -29.51
N VAL A 680 -28.45 -7.73 -28.68
CA VAL A 680 -28.67 -7.60 -27.25
C VAL A 680 -29.22 -6.23 -26.94
N LEU A 681 -30.50 -6.18 -26.57
CA LEU A 681 -31.19 -4.95 -26.17
C LEU A 681 -30.92 -3.74 -27.13
N ALA A 682 -30.90 -4.01 -28.42
CA ALA A 682 -30.66 -3.04 -29.52
C ALA A 682 -29.32 -2.24 -29.38
N GLY A 683 -28.29 -2.86 -28.78
CA GLY A 683 -26.98 -2.22 -28.60
C GLY A 683 -26.98 -1.04 -27.63
N THR A 684 -27.96 -0.96 -26.73
CA THR A 684 -28.03 0.11 -25.71
C THR A 684 -27.04 -0.10 -24.61
N GLN A 685 -26.55 1.01 -24.05
CA GLN A 685 -25.59 1.02 -22.95
C GLN A 685 -26.28 0.75 -21.62
N GLY A 686 -25.78 -0.20 -20.88
CA GLY A 686 -26.20 -0.58 -19.53
C GLY A 686 -25.08 -0.44 -18.51
N ILE A 687 -25.40 -0.60 -17.25
CA ILE A 687 -24.45 -0.43 -16.13
C ILE A 687 -23.27 -1.41 -16.24
N ASN A 688 -23.55 -2.68 -16.45
CA ASN A 688 -22.48 -3.66 -16.61
C ASN A 688 -21.74 -3.52 -17.94
N ASN A 689 -22.40 -2.99 -18.96
CA ASN A 689 -21.80 -2.60 -20.24
C ASN A 689 -20.76 -1.49 -20.04
N HIS A 690 -21.10 -0.41 -19.30
CA HIS A 690 -20.15 0.65 -18.94
C HIS A 690 -18.96 0.11 -18.16
N LYS A 691 -19.16 -0.69 -17.10
CA LYS A 691 -18.06 -1.30 -16.34
C LYS A 691 -17.11 -2.12 -17.22
N LYS A 692 -17.65 -2.78 -18.24
CA LYS A 692 -16.88 -3.56 -19.19
C LYS A 692 -16.10 -2.66 -20.15
N LEU A 693 -16.73 -1.58 -20.62
CA LEU A 693 -16.09 -0.53 -21.44
C LEU A 693 -14.93 0.10 -20.69
N ASP A 694 -15.16 0.56 -19.45
CA ASP A 694 -14.14 1.17 -18.58
C ASP A 694 -12.93 0.23 -18.40
N ARG A 695 -13.21 -1.06 -18.12
CA ARG A 695 -12.16 -2.08 -18.01
C ARG A 695 -11.34 -2.21 -19.29
N MET A 696 -11.99 -2.14 -20.46
CA MET A 696 -11.27 -2.27 -21.73
C MET A 696 -10.46 -1.02 -22.05
N ILE A 697 -10.93 0.17 -21.69
CA ILE A 697 -10.18 1.43 -21.79
C ILE A 697 -8.88 1.34 -21.00
N ASP A 698 -8.93 0.82 -19.76
CA ASP A 698 -7.72 0.60 -18.95
C ASP A 698 -6.74 -0.35 -19.61
N VAL A 699 -7.24 -1.45 -20.19
CA VAL A 699 -6.38 -2.41 -20.92
C VAL A 699 -5.69 -1.76 -22.12
N ILE A 700 -6.45 -0.96 -22.91
CA ILE A 700 -5.94 -0.25 -24.08
C ILE A 700 -4.83 0.73 -23.66
N ARG A 701 -5.10 1.53 -22.63
CA ARG A 701 -4.14 2.51 -22.11
C ARG A 701 -2.87 1.85 -21.56
N GLY A 702 -3.05 0.78 -20.76
CA GLY A 702 -1.92 0.06 -20.16
C GLY A 702 -1.03 -0.64 -21.20
N LEU A 703 -1.61 -1.19 -22.28
CA LEU A 703 -0.88 -1.88 -23.31
C LEU A 703 -0.41 -0.98 -24.47
N LYS A 704 -0.89 0.28 -24.54
CA LYS A 704 -0.61 1.23 -25.64
C LYS A 704 -0.91 0.64 -27.02
N VAL A 705 -2.05 -0.03 -27.17
CA VAL A 705 -2.46 -0.67 -28.43
C VAL A 705 -3.57 0.13 -29.11
N PRO A 706 -3.64 0.16 -30.45
CA PRO A 706 -4.74 0.80 -31.18
C PRO A 706 -6.08 0.13 -30.89
N LEU A 707 -7.17 0.91 -31.03
CA LEU A 707 -8.52 0.43 -30.86
C LEU A 707 -9.27 0.44 -32.20
N ILE A 708 -9.96 -0.66 -32.51
CA ILE A 708 -11.00 -0.71 -33.54
C ILE A 708 -12.36 -0.88 -32.82
N PHE A 709 -13.23 0.10 -32.99
CA PHE A 709 -14.50 0.18 -32.28
C PHE A 709 -15.70 0.15 -33.22
N PHE A 710 -16.44 -0.95 -33.23
CA PHE A 710 -17.68 -1.08 -34.00
C PHE A 710 -18.86 -0.56 -33.19
N CYS A 711 -19.49 0.48 -33.67
CA CYS A 711 -20.60 1.16 -33.04
C CYS A 711 -21.90 0.92 -33.76
N GLU A 712 -22.94 0.49 -33.06
CA GLU A 712 -24.30 0.33 -33.50
C GLU A 712 -25.26 0.41 -32.30
N GLY A 713 -26.46 0.94 -32.49
CA GLY A 713 -27.46 1.04 -31.44
C GLY A 713 -27.56 2.43 -30.80
N GLY A 714 -28.29 2.54 -29.73
CA GLY A 714 -28.60 3.87 -29.17
C GLY A 714 -28.53 3.90 -27.64
N GLY A 715 -27.95 4.97 -27.15
CA GLY A 715 -28.10 5.55 -25.82
C GLY A 715 -28.16 4.65 -24.57
N GLY A 716 -28.46 5.30 -23.46
CA GLY A 716 -28.62 4.65 -22.16
C GLY A 716 -29.82 3.72 -22.09
N ARG A 717 -29.70 2.65 -21.30
CA ARG A 717 -30.71 1.63 -21.09
C ARG A 717 -31.53 1.91 -19.83
N PRO A 718 -32.78 2.39 -19.91
CA PRO A 718 -33.58 2.74 -18.75
C PRO A 718 -34.03 1.53 -17.92
N GLY A 719 -33.81 0.31 -18.43
CA GLY A 719 -34.22 -0.93 -17.78
C GLY A 719 -33.25 -1.55 -16.80
N ASP A 720 -32.05 -1.02 -16.67
CA ASP A 720 -31.03 -1.52 -15.75
C ASP A 720 -31.26 -0.93 -14.35
N VAL A 721 -32.02 -1.67 -13.53
CA VAL A 721 -32.52 -1.21 -12.22
C VAL A 721 -31.78 -1.84 -11.02
N ASP A 722 -30.75 -2.64 -11.26
CA ASP A 722 -30.00 -3.31 -10.18
C ASP A 722 -28.92 -2.41 -9.54
N ALA A 723 -28.80 -1.17 -9.97
CA ALA A 723 -27.71 -0.29 -9.54
C ALA A 723 -28.03 0.58 -8.31
N GLY A 724 -29.24 0.48 -7.76
CA GLY A 724 -29.66 1.35 -6.66
C GLY A 724 -29.70 2.83 -7.04
N ASP A 725 -29.72 3.72 -6.07
CA ASP A 725 -29.86 5.17 -6.22
C ASP A 725 -28.62 5.90 -6.76
N GLN A 726 -27.65 5.17 -7.28
CA GLN A 726 -26.34 5.71 -7.67
C GLN A 726 -26.30 6.45 -9.02
N ASN A 727 -27.34 6.36 -9.83
CA ASN A 727 -27.37 6.95 -11.18
C ASN A 727 -28.07 8.30 -11.23
N ILE A 728 -27.84 9.16 -10.28
CA ILE A 728 -28.36 10.51 -10.31
C ILE A 728 -27.71 11.25 -11.49
N ALA A 729 -28.51 11.53 -12.52
CA ALA A 729 -28.15 12.32 -13.70
C ALA A 729 -26.95 11.81 -14.54
N GLY A 730 -26.57 10.53 -14.43
CA GLY A 730 -25.47 9.95 -15.23
C GLY A 730 -24.07 10.49 -14.90
N LEU A 731 -23.91 11.22 -13.81
CA LEU A 731 -22.63 11.84 -13.43
C LEU A 731 -21.56 10.84 -12.94
N ASN A 732 -21.97 9.59 -12.67
CA ASN A 732 -21.08 8.54 -12.16
C ASN A 732 -20.61 7.56 -13.24
N ILE A 733 -20.65 7.94 -14.51
CA ILE A 733 -20.22 7.09 -15.63
C ILE A 733 -18.94 7.67 -16.21
N PRO A 734 -17.77 7.18 -15.85
CA PRO A 734 -16.47 7.69 -16.32
C PRO A 734 -16.20 7.36 -17.79
N SER A 735 -16.95 6.40 -18.36
CA SER A 735 -16.70 5.82 -19.69
C SER A 735 -16.50 6.86 -20.79
N PHE A 736 -17.30 7.94 -20.81
CA PHE A 736 -17.18 8.97 -21.85
C PHE A 736 -15.91 9.78 -21.70
N HIS A 737 -15.60 10.21 -20.48
CA HIS A 737 -14.39 10.96 -20.15
C HIS A 737 -13.14 10.12 -20.43
N ASP A 738 -13.11 8.87 -19.94
CA ASP A 738 -11.94 8.01 -20.04
C ASP A 738 -11.72 7.54 -21.49
N PHE A 739 -12.80 7.34 -22.26
CA PHE A 739 -12.68 7.05 -23.69
C PHE A 739 -12.13 8.26 -24.46
N ALA A 740 -12.62 9.46 -24.18
CA ALA A 740 -12.11 10.69 -24.82
C ALA A 740 -10.62 10.93 -24.51
N ARG A 741 -10.15 10.54 -23.31
CA ARG A 741 -8.73 10.63 -22.93
C ARG A 741 -7.82 9.66 -23.70
N LEU A 742 -8.35 8.65 -24.38
CA LEU A 742 -7.54 7.78 -25.25
C LEU A 742 -7.09 8.51 -26.51
N SER A 743 -7.81 9.54 -26.95
CA SER A 743 -7.42 10.35 -28.11
C SER A 743 -6.05 10.99 -27.85
N GLY A 744 -5.15 10.84 -28.83
CA GLY A 744 -3.76 11.25 -28.70
C GLY A 744 -2.85 10.31 -27.89
N GLU A 745 -3.41 9.31 -27.16
CA GLU A 745 -2.60 8.28 -26.50
C GLU A 745 -2.40 7.03 -27.38
N VAL A 746 -3.46 6.63 -28.11
CA VAL A 746 -3.45 5.47 -29.01
C VAL A 746 -4.36 5.77 -30.22
N PRO A 747 -4.11 5.18 -31.41
CA PRO A 747 -4.99 5.32 -32.57
C PRO A 747 -6.38 4.74 -32.31
N LEU A 748 -7.45 5.51 -32.58
CA LEU A 748 -8.84 5.14 -32.40
C LEU A 748 -9.56 5.11 -33.75
N VAL A 749 -9.96 3.93 -34.23
CA VAL A 749 -10.74 3.77 -35.45
C VAL A 749 -12.16 3.36 -35.12
N GLY A 750 -13.12 4.25 -35.37
CA GLY A 750 -14.53 4.01 -35.17
C GLY A 750 -15.25 3.54 -36.43
N ILE A 751 -16.07 2.51 -36.35
CA ILE A 751 -16.85 1.97 -37.46
C ILE A 751 -18.32 2.02 -37.10
N GLY A 752 -19.04 2.92 -37.72
CA GLY A 752 -20.49 3.11 -37.53
C GLY A 752 -21.35 2.42 -38.56
N SER A 753 -22.45 1.77 -38.16
CA SER A 753 -23.42 1.14 -39.07
C SER A 753 -24.83 1.16 -38.51
N GLY A 754 -25.82 1.36 -39.38
CA GLY A 754 -27.23 1.36 -39.00
C GLY A 754 -27.61 2.53 -38.10
N ARG A 755 -28.54 2.34 -37.19
CA ARG A 755 -28.99 3.40 -36.24
C ARG A 755 -28.04 3.56 -35.10
N LEU A 756 -27.45 4.75 -34.94
CA LEU A 756 -26.43 5.05 -33.94
C LEU A 756 -26.74 6.41 -33.30
N PHE A 757 -27.23 6.36 -32.06
CA PHE A 757 -27.69 7.55 -31.35
C PHE A 757 -27.13 7.70 -29.96
N ALA A 758 -27.18 8.90 -29.41
CA ALA A 758 -26.87 9.28 -28.03
C ALA A 758 -25.45 8.82 -27.59
N GLY A 759 -25.33 8.11 -26.47
CA GLY A 759 -24.03 7.71 -25.89
C GLY A 759 -23.12 6.92 -26.85
N ASN A 760 -23.67 6.04 -27.68
CA ASN A 760 -22.88 5.32 -28.68
C ASN A 760 -22.34 6.28 -29.77
N ALA A 761 -23.12 7.30 -30.15
CA ALA A 761 -22.67 8.33 -31.08
C ALA A 761 -21.58 9.23 -30.49
N ALA A 762 -21.70 9.56 -29.20
CA ALA A 762 -20.66 10.31 -28.48
C ALA A 762 -19.31 9.57 -28.45
N LEU A 763 -19.33 8.28 -28.17
CA LEU A 763 -18.10 7.46 -28.16
C LEU A 763 -17.50 7.35 -29.59
N LEU A 764 -18.35 7.17 -30.63
CA LEU A 764 -17.85 7.16 -32.00
C LEU A 764 -17.19 8.49 -32.37
N GLY A 765 -17.80 9.63 -31.97
CA GLY A 765 -17.27 10.97 -32.20
C GLY A 765 -15.93 11.28 -31.54
N CYS A 766 -15.48 10.46 -30.59
CA CYS A 766 -14.15 10.56 -29.98
C CYS A 766 -13.06 9.78 -30.73
N CYS A 767 -13.41 9.07 -31.82
CA CYS A 767 -12.42 8.31 -32.60
C CYS A 767 -11.68 9.25 -33.58
N ASP A 768 -10.39 8.92 -33.84
CA ASP A 768 -9.53 9.71 -34.73
C ASP A 768 -9.91 9.55 -36.20
N VAL A 769 -10.42 8.35 -36.57
CA VAL A 769 -10.94 8.05 -37.89
C VAL A 769 -12.30 7.39 -37.77
N ILE A 770 -13.31 7.95 -38.46
CA ILE A 770 -14.67 7.43 -38.48
C ILE A 770 -15.03 6.86 -39.84
N ILE A 771 -15.29 5.56 -39.89
CA ILE A 771 -15.75 4.85 -41.07
C ILE A 771 -17.25 4.60 -40.94
N GLY A 772 -18.05 5.16 -41.82
CA GLY A 772 -19.52 4.99 -41.85
C GLY A 772 -19.96 4.06 -42.94
N THR A 773 -20.89 3.12 -42.66
CA THR A 773 -21.60 2.40 -43.74
C THR A 773 -22.72 3.28 -44.35
N ARG A 774 -23.09 3.04 -45.65
CA ARG A 774 -24.10 3.89 -46.32
C ARG A 774 -25.45 4.00 -45.58
N ASP A 775 -25.78 3.01 -44.77
CA ASP A 775 -27.02 2.95 -44.00
C ASP A 775 -26.85 3.48 -42.54
N LEU A 776 -25.76 4.14 -42.27
CA LEU A 776 -25.52 4.76 -40.96
C LEU A 776 -26.40 5.98 -40.76
N ASN A 777 -27.09 6.05 -39.64
CA ASN A 777 -27.77 7.21 -39.11
C ASN A 777 -27.10 7.62 -37.80
N LEU A 778 -26.43 8.77 -37.77
CA LEU A 778 -25.59 9.22 -36.67
C LEU A 778 -26.10 10.53 -36.09
N GLY A 779 -26.49 10.52 -34.81
CA GLY A 779 -26.94 11.71 -34.11
C GLY A 779 -26.86 11.61 -32.60
N MET A 780 -26.68 12.75 -31.91
CA MET A 780 -26.70 12.81 -30.46
C MET A 780 -28.09 12.61 -29.85
N GLY A 781 -29.17 13.04 -30.58
CA GLY A 781 -30.54 12.77 -30.20
C GLY A 781 -31.20 11.79 -31.18
N GLY A 782 -31.83 10.74 -30.68
CA GLY A 782 -32.71 9.87 -31.50
C GLY A 782 -34.11 10.48 -31.69
N PRO A 783 -34.95 9.89 -32.58
CA PRO A 783 -36.28 10.43 -32.89
C PRO A 783 -37.13 10.74 -31.66
N ALA A 784 -37.15 9.86 -30.65
CA ALA A 784 -37.95 10.06 -29.44
C ALA A 784 -37.46 11.24 -28.58
N MET A 785 -36.15 11.56 -28.60
CA MET A 785 -35.62 12.72 -27.89
C MET A 785 -35.98 14.04 -28.64
N ILE A 786 -35.95 14.01 -29.95
CA ILE A 786 -36.33 15.15 -30.81
C ILE A 786 -37.82 15.46 -30.60
N GLU A 787 -38.68 14.44 -30.66
CA GLU A 787 -40.09 14.55 -30.41
C GLU A 787 -40.41 15.04 -28.99
N GLY A 788 -39.79 14.46 -27.98
CA GLY A 788 -39.92 14.86 -26.56
C GLY A 788 -39.42 16.28 -26.28
N GLY A 789 -38.50 16.79 -27.06
CA GLY A 789 -38.03 18.18 -27.05
C GLY A 789 -38.91 19.14 -27.86
N GLY A 790 -40.02 18.69 -28.46
CA GLY A 790 -40.94 19.52 -29.27
C GLY A 790 -40.36 20.02 -30.60
N LEU A 791 -39.31 19.35 -31.11
CA LEU A 791 -38.60 19.76 -32.33
C LEU A 791 -39.12 19.06 -33.61
N GLY A 792 -40.23 18.33 -33.51
CA GLY A 792 -40.86 17.59 -34.59
C GLY A 792 -40.81 16.07 -34.46
N VAL A 793 -41.54 15.39 -35.39
CA VAL A 793 -41.56 13.91 -35.43
C VAL A 793 -40.79 13.45 -36.67
N TYR A 794 -39.75 12.67 -36.44
CA TYR A 794 -38.85 12.18 -37.49
C TYR A 794 -38.75 10.66 -37.44
N LYS A 795 -38.59 10.06 -38.64
CA LYS A 795 -38.18 8.64 -38.71
C LYS A 795 -36.70 8.50 -38.37
N PRO A 796 -36.25 7.36 -37.83
CA PRO A 796 -34.84 7.14 -37.55
C PRO A 796 -33.90 7.38 -38.74
N GLU A 797 -34.35 7.10 -39.94
CA GLU A 797 -33.60 7.25 -41.18
C GLU A 797 -33.44 8.74 -41.60
N GLU A 798 -34.23 9.64 -41.05
CA GLU A 798 -34.20 11.06 -41.31
C GLU A 798 -33.27 11.80 -40.35
N VAL A 799 -32.84 11.13 -39.26
CA VAL A 799 -31.96 11.72 -38.25
C VAL A 799 -30.49 11.39 -38.58
N GLY A 800 -29.72 12.37 -38.96
CA GLY A 800 -28.29 12.25 -39.23
C GLY A 800 -27.89 11.20 -40.27
N PRO A 801 -28.53 11.17 -41.47
CA PRO A 801 -28.14 10.20 -42.50
C PRO A 801 -26.75 10.49 -43.05
N THR A 802 -26.11 9.50 -43.62
CA THR A 802 -24.74 9.62 -44.19
C THR A 802 -24.68 10.67 -45.32
N SER A 803 -25.78 10.91 -46.03
CA SER A 803 -25.88 11.96 -47.02
C SER A 803 -25.67 13.38 -46.45
N VAL A 804 -25.85 13.56 -45.16
CA VAL A 804 -25.59 14.79 -44.42
C VAL A 804 -24.26 14.72 -43.68
N GLN A 805 -24.01 13.64 -42.94
CA GLN A 805 -22.86 13.52 -42.06
C GLN A 805 -21.51 13.38 -42.78
N TYR A 806 -21.49 12.71 -43.93
CA TYR A 806 -20.29 12.57 -44.74
C TYR A 806 -19.82 13.89 -45.39
N PRO A 807 -20.69 14.65 -46.10
CA PRO A 807 -20.27 15.95 -46.62
C PRO A 807 -19.88 16.97 -45.54
N ASN A 808 -20.42 16.84 -44.33
CA ASN A 808 -20.11 17.70 -43.21
C ASN A 808 -18.81 17.33 -42.50
N GLY A 809 -18.08 16.27 -42.94
CA GLY A 809 -16.81 15.85 -42.36
C GLY A 809 -16.93 15.15 -41.04
N VAL A 810 -18.11 14.65 -40.64
CA VAL A 810 -18.32 13.82 -39.44
C VAL A 810 -17.90 12.36 -39.69
N ILE A 811 -17.96 11.93 -40.92
CA ILE A 811 -17.53 10.61 -41.40
C ILE A 811 -16.36 10.83 -42.34
N ASP A 812 -15.21 10.23 -42.05
CA ASP A 812 -13.99 10.35 -42.86
C ASP A 812 -14.02 9.43 -44.07
N ILE A 813 -14.54 8.21 -43.90
CA ILE A 813 -14.56 7.19 -44.95
C ILE A 813 -15.97 6.60 -45.09
N LEU A 814 -16.55 6.65 -46.28
CA LEU A 814 -17.85 6.04 -46.53
C LEU A 814 -17.70 4.65 -47.17
N ALA A 815 -18.14 3.62 -46.48
CA ALA A 815 -18.09 2.23 -46.93
C ALA A 815 -19.49 1.74 -47.35
N VAL A 816 -19.57 0.87 -48.35
CA VAL A 816 -20.86 0.31 -48.80
C VAL A 816 -21.50 -0.57 -47.70
N SER A 817 -20.67 -1.37 -47.04
CA SER A 817 -21.08 -2.25 -45.92
C SER A 817 -19.86 -2.69 -45.12
N TYR A 818 -20.05 -3.41 -44.00
CA TYR A 818 -18.94 -4.02 -43.24
C TYR A 818 -18.04 -4.95 -44.06
N THR A 819 -18.50 -5.51 -45.18
CA THR A 819 -17.70 -6.36 -46.04
C THR A 819 -16.57 -5.63 -46.74
N HIS A 820 -16.70 -4.34 -47.03
CA HIS A 820 -15.66 -3.50 -47.64
C HIS A 820 -14.54 -3.10 -46.63
N LEU A 821 -14.81 -3.19 -45.33
CA LEU A 821 -13.85 -2.82 -44.29
C LEU A 821 -12.81 -3.89 -43.99
N THR A 822 -13.06 -5.10 -44.45
CA THR A 822 -12.24 -6.28 -44.16
C THR A 822 -11.49 -6.84 -45.36
N LEU A 823 -11.67 -6.22 -46.52
CA LEU A 823 -10.85 -6.51 -47.71
C LEU A 823 -9.75 -5.44 -47.83
N PRO A 824 -8.52 -5.76 -48.18
CA PRO A 824 -7.55 -4.75 -48.54
C PRO A 824 -8.10 -4.04 -49.77
N THR A 825 -8.69 -2.86 -49.59
CA THR A 825 -9.02 -2.01 -50.70
C THR A 825 -7.74 -1.48 -51.30
N ILE A 826 -7.33 -2.06 -52.39
CA ILE A 826 -6.47 -1.38 -53.38
C ILE A 826 -7.32 -0.18 -53.81
N SER A 827 -6.89 0.99 -53.40
CA SER A 827 -7.48 2.27 -53.77
C SER A 827 -7.45 2.47 -55.25
N ASP A 828 -8.56 2.79 -55.82
CA ASP A 828 -8.56 3.73 -56.96
C ASP A 828 -9.00 5.11 -56.44
#